data_a7759578510d0e7854b0960f422329e5
#
_entry.id   a7759578510d0e7854b0960f422329e5
#
_cell.length_a   1.000
_cell.length_b   1.000
_cell.length_c   1.000
_cell.angle_alpha   90.00
_cell.angle_beta   90.00
_cell.angle_gamma   90.00
#
_symmetry.space_group_name_H-M   'P 1'
#
loop_
_entity.id
_entity.type
_entity.pdbx_description
1 polymer ?
#
loop_
_entity_poly.entity_id
_entity_poly.type
_entity_poly.pdbx_seq_one_letter_code
_entity_poly.pdbx_strand_id
1 'polypeptide(L)'
;MPFSALSSKRARHLGGAMLLCAAALPMIAEAAEGAPEAEAPSDAIVVTAAGYEQNIVEAPASITVLGREELQERRFGSLAEVLMDVQGVDVGGEAGKTGGLNISIRGMPSDYTLVLIDGRRQNAPGGVTPNGFGETSTSFMPPFSAIDRIEVVRGPMSTLYGSDAMGGVVNIITRKVGNRWVGTATAESTIQGDDRFGNIQSLNGFAQGPIIKDLAGLTLRGSVFHRAGSNIAIPGDPALTLGRNPVESDIYTYGGRLTLTPHADHDLWLEYDRNEQRYDNSEGQLGTLGSGGYAPEQRFNRSNYVLAHSWRMGFGQLDTTFTRNETETIGRLIPNGTPGAVPGSPRTLEARNDILDSRFAGKSGALAFTIGGQYWKARMVEGVAPEPFKFTQWAGFAEATLTVTEGVNLTGGARYDDHSTFGSKWSPRAYAVWNINDVVTLKGGVSRGFKTPRVEQIASGIIGFGSQGRVPLLGSPGLTPETSTSYEAGLYYDGQGLFSGNVTLFNNDFDDKIASGPGIANCTFSGYNGQPPAGCVDVGNFPNVELFSQSINIDKARTRGVEVATRFVFTPTLSLSANYTYTETEQLSGAEEGLPLVGMPKHMLNGNLRWKLGDKASVWARAEIRSSRYRGANAQQTTLGDFRGYELFHLGGSYQVTPAFRLAATINNLLDTDYAVYVPYQTAANVTAWTPAYSINQEGRRLWLSATVDF
;
A
#
# COMPACT_ATOMS: atom_id res chain seq x y z
N MET A 1 -38.90 12.86 22.67
CA MET A 1 -39.84 12.50 21.61
C MET A 1 -39.65 13.42 20.43
N PRO A 2 -39.50 12.95 19.20
CA PRO A 2 -39.05 11.66 18.66
C PRO A 2 -37.84 11.85 17.74
N PHE A 3 -36.82 10.99 17.84
CA PHE A 3 -35.77 10.85 16.83
C PHE A 3 -35.71 9.39 16.39
N SER A 4 -36.43 9.05 15.33
CA SER A 4 -36.25 7.80 14.62
C SER A 4 -36.92 7.88 13.25
N ALA A 5 -36.31 8.45 12.24
CA ALA A 5 -36.81 8.37 10.86
C ALA A 5 -35.83 8.85 9.76
N LEU A 6 -34.52 8.65 9.85
CA LEU A 6 -33.60 9.05 8.77
C LEU A 6 -32.63 7.96 8.26
N SER A 7 -32.56 6.78 8.90
CA SER A 7 -31.63 5.73 8.47
C SER A 7 -32.16 4.73 7.45
N SER A 8 -33.49 4.73 7.16
CA SER A 8 -34.12 3.65 6.37
C SER A 8 -34.21 3.90 4.85
N LYS A 9 -33.81 5.06 4.34
CA LYS A 9 -33.97 5.37 2.90
C LYS A 9 -32.76 4.98 2.03
N ARG A 10 -31.55 4.91 2.57
CA ARG A 10 -30.35 4.57 1.77
C ARG A 10 -30.14 3.07 1.58
N ALA A 11 -30.52 2.22 2.54
CA ALA A 11 -30.43 0.77 2.41
C ALA A 11 -31.33 0.17 1.29
N ARG A 12 -32.33 0.90 0.84
CA ARG A 12 -33.25 0.43 -0.23
C ARG A 12 -32.66 0.49 -1.64
N HIS A 13 -31.62 1.28 -1.89
CA HIS A 13 -31.02 1.38 -3.23
C HIS A 13 -29.97 0.27 -3.52
N LEU A 14 -29.30 -0.25 -2.50
CA LEU A 14 -28.39 -1.40 -2.68
C LEU A 14 -29.15 -2.74 -2.80
N GLY A 15 -30.25 -2.90 -2.09
CA GLY A 15 -31.12 -4.07 -2.21
C GLY A 15 -31.76 -4.21 -3.59
N GLY A 16 -32.06 -3.08 -4.28
CA GLY A 16 -32.60 -3.07 -5.63
C GLY A 16 -31.57 -3.42 -6.71
N ALA A 17 -30.29 -3.06 -6.51
CA ALA A 17 -29.21 -3.39 -7.44
C ALA A 17 -28.80 -4.87 -7.36
N MET A 18 -28.92 -5.52 -6.19
CA MET A 18 -28.67 -6.95 -6.03
C MET A 18 -29.72 -7.82 -6.76
N LEU A 19 -30.98 -7.38 -6.84
CA LEU A 19 -32.04 -8.15 -7.53
C LEU A 19 -32.01 -7.98 -9.05
N LEU A 20 -31.51 -6.85 -9.57
CA LEU A 20 -31.42 -6.61 -11.01
C LEU A 20 -30.26 -7.35 -11.70
N CYS A 21 -29.16 -7.62 -11.00
CA CYS A 21 -28.06 -8.43 -11.52
C CYS A 21 -28.39 -9.93 -11.58
N ALA A 22 -29.29 -10.43 -10.74
CA ALA A 22 -29.72 -11.84 -10.75
C ALA A 22 -30.67 -12.18 -11.93
N ALA A 23 -31.30 -11.18 -12.54
CA ALA A 23 -32.29 -11.36 -13.63
C ALA A 23 -31.67 -11.34 -15.05
N ALA A 24 -30.40 -10.96 -15.21
CA ALA A 24 -29.75 -10.82 -16.51
C ALA A 24 -28.83 -12.02 -16.90
N LEU A 25 -28.86 -13.14 -16.15
CA LEU A 25 -27.91 -14.25 -16.27
C LEU A 25 -28.39 -15.59 -16.89
N PRO A 26 -29.40 -15.67 -17.77
CA PRO A 26 -29.69 -16.98 -18.37
C PRO A 26 -29.19 -17.15 -19.81
N MET A 27 -28.11 -16.55 -20.25
CA MET A 27 -27.52 -16.89 -21.54
C MET A 27 -26.01 -16.75 -21.49
N ILE A 28 -25.31 -17.81 -21.25
CA ILE A 28 -23.97 -18.24 -21.71
C ILE A 28 -23.42 -19.25 -20.68
N ALA A 29 -23.92 -20.48 -20.73
CA ALA A 29 -23.29 -21.62 -20.07
C ALA A 29 -22.80 -22.56 -21.18
N GLU A 30 -21.61 -22.28 -21.71
CA GLU A 30 -20.85 -23.28 -22.47
C GLU A 30 -19.49 -23.47 -21.78
N ALA A 31 -19.19 -24.74 -21.51
CA ALA A 31 -18.23 -25.25 -20.56
C ALA A 31 -16.82 -24.66 -20.66
N ALA A 32 -16.26 -24.28 -19.51
CA ALA A 32 -14.83 -24.08 -19.32
C ALA A 32 -14.15 -25.45 -19.18
N GLU A 33 -13.52 -25.92 -20.22
CA GLU A 33 -12.53 -27.02 -20.14
C GLU A 33 -11.16 -26.41 -19.74
N GLY A 34 -10.55 -27.00 -18.71
CA GLY A 34 -9.16 -26.78 -18.33
C GLY A 34 -8.90 -25.65 -17.36
N ALA A 35 -9.00 -25.92 -16.05
CA ALA A 35 -8.29 -25.11 -15.06
C ALA A 35 -6.77 -25.32 -15.28
N PRO A 36 -5.95 -24.25 -15.32
CA PRO A 36 -4.50 -24.42 -15.35
C PRO A 36 -4.04 -25.12 -14.08
N GLU A 37 -3.16 -26.08 -14.25
CA GLU A 37 -2.43 -26.74 -13.15
C GLU A 37 -1.71 -25.65 -12.33
N ALA A 38 -1.77 -25.74 -11.01
CA ALA A 38 -1.11 -24.78 -10.14
C ALA A 38 0.40 -24.87 -10.35
N GLU A 39 1.01 -23.82 -10.93
CA GLU A 39 2.47 -23.75 -11.10
C GLU A 39 3.17 -23.90 -9.74
N ALA A 40 4.24 -24.70 -9.70
CA ALA A 40 5.11 -24.78 -8.54
C ALA A 40 5.73 -23.38 -8.28
N PRO A 41 6.00 -22.98 -7.03
CA PRO A 41 6.58 -21.66 -6.72
C PRO A 41 7.90 -21.35 -7.45
N SER A 42 8.65 -22.39 -7.83
CA SER A 42 9.89 -22.29 -8.61
C SER A 42 9.68 -21.89 -10.08
N ASP A 43 8.49 -22.11 -10.64
CA ASP A 43 8.19 -21.84 -12.05
C ASP A 43 7.47 -20.49 -12.25
N ALA A 44 7.24 -19.73 -11.17
CA ALA A 44 6.58 -18.44 -11.25
C ALA A 44 7.40 -17.44 -12.08
N ILE A 45 6.74 -16.81 -13.04
CA ILE A 45 7.32 -15.76 -13.87
C ILE A 45 7.17 -14.40 -13.18
N VAL A 46 8.25 -13.63 -13.09
CA VAL A 46 8.30 -12.29 -12.50
C VAL A 46 8.85 -11.28 -13.50
N VAL A 47 8.41 -10.04 -13.38
CA VAL A 47 8.84 -8.91 -14.22
C VAL A 47 9.52 -7.83 -13.40
N THR A 48 9.11 -7.62 -12.15
CA THR A 48 9.45 -6.43 -11.35
C THR A 48 10.95 -6.33 -11.03
N ALA A 49 11.65 -7.46 -10.92
CA ALA A 49 13.06 -7.47 -10.49
C ALA A 49 14.07 -7.01 -11.54
N ALA A 50 13.77 -7.21 -12.83
CA ALA A 50 14.72 -6.89 -13.93
C ALA A 50 14.05 -6.12 -15.08
N GLY A 51 12.72 -5.93 -15.01
CA GLY A 51 11.98 -5.24 -16.06
C GLY A 51 11.63 -6.07 -17.28
N TYR A 52 11.91 -7.37 -17.27
CA TYR A 52 11.51 -8.37 -18.26
C TYR A 52 11.07 -9.66 -17.57
N GLU A 53 10.30 -10.48 -18.30
CA GLU A 53 9.81 -11.77 -17.79
C GLU A 53 10.96 -12.76 -17.57
N GLN A 54 11.06 -13.30 -16.36
CA GLN A 54 12.07 -14.28 -15.97
C GLN A 54 11.52 -15.20 -14.87
N ASN A 55 12.15 -16.36 -14.71
CA ASN A 55 11.82 -17.25 -13.60
C ASN A 55 12.22 -16.63 -12.25
N ILE A 56 11.38 -16.76 -11.23
CA ILE A 56 11.63 -16.23 -9.88
C ILE A 56 12.97 -16.71 -9.27
N VAL A 57 13.38 -17.95 -9.60
CA VAL A 57 14.65 -18.52 -9.12
C VAL A 57 15.85 -17.76 -9.69
N GLU A 58 15.77 -17.25 -10.92
CA GLU A 58 16.84 -16.48 -11.58
C GLU A 58 16.81 -15.00 -11.24
N ALA A 59 15.70 -14.52 -10.67
CA ALA A 59 15.51 -13.11 -10.41
C ALA A 59 16.54 -12.56 -9.41
N PRO A 60 17.23 -11.44 -9.75
CA PRO A 60 18.27 -10.84 -8.90
C PRO A 60 17.66 -10.01 -7.77
N ALA A 61 16.76 -10.59 -6.98
CA ALA A 61 16.12 -9.95 -5.83
C ALA A 61 15.45 -11.00 -4.93
N SER A 62 15.13 -10.60 -3.70
CA SER A 62 14.22 -11.30 -2.80
C SER A 62 12.78 -10.99 -3.20
N ILE A 63 12.09 -11.93 -3.88
CA ILE A 63 10.73 -11.74 -4.41
C ILE A 63 9.77 -12.75 -3.80
N THR A 64 8.52 -12.31 -3.58
CA THR A 64 7.38 -13.16 -3.32
C THR A 64 6.30 -12.88 -4.37
N VAL A 65 5.70 -13.92 -4.91
CA VAL A 65 4.60 -13.85 -5.86
C VAL A 65 3.35 -14.41 -5.19
N LEU A 66 2.29 -13.62 -5.19
CA LEU A 66 0.94 -14.03 -4.79
C LEU A 66 0.14 -14.26 -6.06
N GLY A 67 -0.06 -15.52 -6.40
CA GLY A 67 -0.73 -15.92 -7.62
C GLY A 67 -2.25 -15.75 -7.55
N ARG A 68 -2.89 -15.80 -8.71
CA ARG A 68 -4.34 -15.64 -8.86
C ARG A 68 -5.15 -16.64 -8.03
N GLU A 69 -4.75 -17.90 -7.95
CA GLU A 69 -5.44 -18.92 -7.14
C GLU A 69 -5.49 -18.50 -5.67
N GLU A 70 -4.36 -18.04 -5.11
CA GLU A 70 -4.27 -17.57 -3.74
C GLU A 70 -5.13 -16.34 -3.49
N LEU A 71 -5.13 -15.35 -4.43
CA LEU A 71 -5.93 -14.15 -4.37
C LEU A 71 -7.45 -14.42 -4.45
N GLN A 72 -7.86 -15.50 -5.13
CA GLN A 72 -9.28 -15.88 -5.28
C GLN A 72 -9.80 -16.76 -4.15
N GLU A 73 -8.96 -17.57 -3.54
CA GLU A 73 -9.37 -18.47 -2.45
C GLU A 73 -9.55 -17.76 -1.13
N ARG A 74 -8.73 -16.77 -0.88
CA ARG A 74 -8.81 -15.93 0.30
C ARG A 74 -9.25 -14.54 -0.11
N ARG A 75 -10.25 -14.05 0.56
CA ARG A 75 -10.65 -12.68 0.36
C ARG A 75 -9.82 -11.74 1.23
N PHE A 76 -9.54 -10.63 0.61
CA PHE A 76 -8.84 -9.51 1.22
C PHE A 76 -9.65 -8.23 1.01
N GLY A 77 -9.87 -7.46 2.06
CA GLY A 77 -10.56 -6.17 1.99
C GLY A 77 -9.71 -5.07 1.36
N SER A 78 -8.37 -5.27 1.34
CA SER A 78 -7.41 -4.29 0.83
C SER A 78 -6.12 -4.97 0.37
N LEU A 79 -5.30 -4.26 -0.41
CA LEU A 79 -3.93 -4.69 -0.76
C LEU A 79 -3.10 -5.03 0.48
N ALA A 80 -3.22 -4.21 1.49
CA ALA A 80 -2.48 -4.39 2.72
C ALA A 80 -2.79 -5.75 3.37
N GLU A 81 -4.07 -6.16 3.42
CA GLU A 81 -4.45 -7.47 3.96
C GLU A 81 -3.86 -8.64 3.14
N VAL A 82 -3.79 -8.50 1.81
CA VAL A 82 -3.15 -9.50 0.93
C VAL A 82 -1.70 -9.73 1.32
N LEU A 83 -1.00 -8.65 1.67
CA LEU A 83 0.44 -8.66 1.92
C LEU A 83 0.81 -9.08 3.35
N MET A 84 -0.17 -9.24 4.25
CA MET A 84 0.08 -9.67 5.64
C MET A 84 0.84 -10.98 5.76
N ASP A 85 0.67 -11.89 4.79
CA ASP A 85 1.30 -13.20 4.79
C ASP A 85 2.65 -13.22 4.05
N VAL A 86 3.10 -12.08 3.53
CA VAL A 86 4.41 -11.98 2.86
C VAL A 86 5.51 -11.79 3.92
N GLN A 87 6.55 -12.61 3.83
CA GLN A 87 7.72 -12.47 4.71
C GLN A 87 8.33 -11.07 4.58
N GLY A 88 8.81 -10.49 5.68
CA GLY A 88 9.42 -9.16 5.70
C GLY A 88 8.44 -8.00 5.54
N VAL A 89 7.13 -8.28 5.36
CA VAL A 89 6.09 -7.27 5.23
C VAL A 89 5.29 -7.17 6.52
N ASP A 90 5.25 -5.99 7.10
CA ASP A 90 4.36 -5.64 8.21
C ASP A 90 3.23 -4.76 7.68
N VAL A 91 2.02 -5.25 7.88
CA VAL A 91 0.80 -4.50 7.61
C VAL A 91 0.25 -4.09 8.95
N GLY A 92 0.70 -2.99 9.39
CA GLY A 92 0.36 -2.47 10.69
C GLY A 92 0.35 -0.96 10.67
N GLY A 93 0.34 -0.43 11.83
CA GLY A 93 0.18 0.97 12.06
C GLY A 93 -1.27 1.26 12.40
N GLU A 94 -1.56 2.51 12.55
CA GLU A 94 -2.90 2.95 12.91
C GLU A 94 -3.85 2.65 11.74
N ALA A 95 -4.80 1.75 11.94
CA ALA A 95 -5.96 1.71 11.08
C ALA A 95 -6.53 3.12 11.09
N GLY A 96 -6.36 3.84 9.98
CA GLY A 96 -6.81 5.20 9.88
C GLY A 96 -8.33 5.27 10.04
N LYS A 97 -8.87 6.43 10.26
CA LYS A 97 -10.32 6.67 10.34
C LYS A 97 -11.06 6.28 9.05
N THR A 98 -10.34 6.08 7.97
CA THR A 98 -10.83 5.58 6.68
C THR A 98 -10.73 4.06 6.53
N GLY A 99 -10.17 3.35 7.52
CA GLY A 99 -9.92 1.92 7.46
C GLY A 99 -8.71 1.53 6.61
N GLY A 100 -7.91 2.49 6.13
CA GLY A 100 -6.67 2.24 5.40
C GLY A 100 -5.59 1.66 6.31
N LEU A 101 -4.73 0.80 5.74
CA LEU A 101 -3.58 0.18 6.41
C LEU A 101 -2.29 0.58 5.68
N ASN A 102 -1.18 0.60 6.42
CA ASN A 102 0.14 0.92 5.89
C ASN A 102 0.93 -0.36 5.59
N ILE A 103 1.76 -0.33 4.55
CA ILE A 103 2.61 -1.45 4.14
C ILE A 103 4.06 -1.08 4.41
N SER A 104 4.67 -1.71 5.39
CA SER A 104 6.09 -1.56 5.74
C SER A 104 6.87 -2.80 5.32
N ILE A 105 8.03 -2.62 4.69
CA ILE A 105 8.89 -3.72 4.26
C ILE A 105 10.21 -3.67 5.04
N ARG A 106 10.60 -4.77 5.70
CA ARG A 106 11.87 -4.91 6.47
C ARG A 106 12.07 -3.83 7.54
N GLY A 107 10.97 -3.44 8.21
CA GLY A 107 11.02 -2.40 9.26
C GLY A 107 11.17 -0.97 8.75
N MET A 108 11.07 -0.75 7.44
CA MET A 108 11.06 0.58 6.85
C MET A 108 9.65 1.18 6.89
N PRO A 109 9.48 2.48 7.14
CA PRO A 109 8.19 3.16 7.03
C PRO A 109 7.48 2.92 5.70
N SER A 110 6.15 2.98 5.69
CA SER A 110 5.32 2.73 4.49
C SER A 110 5.63 3.67 3.31
N ASP A 111 6.08 4.87 3.60
CA ASP A 111 6.51 5.87 2.61
C ASP A 111 7.69 5.41 1.73
N TYR A 112 8.39 4.33 2.10
CA TYR A 112 9.50 3.73 1.34
C TYR A 112 9.06 2.53 0.50
N THR A 113 7.77 2.24 0.48
CA THR A 113 7.19 1.18 -0.35
C THR A 113 6.57 1.80 -1.61
N LEU A 114 7.09 1.45 -2.77
CA LEU A 114 6.54 1.86 -4.05
C LEU A 114 5.44 0.90 -4.49
N VAL A 115 4.24 1.42 -4.73
CA VAL A 115 3.13 0.64 -5.29
C VAL A 115 3.00 0.90 -6.78
N LEU A 116 2.95 -0.18 -7.56
CA LEU A 116 2.82 -0.15 -9.02
C LEU A 116 1.58 -0.92 -9.46
N ILE A 117 0.99 -0.52 -10.59
CA ILE A 117 0.04 -1.32 -11.37
C ILE A 117 0.61 -1.48 -12.77
N ASP A 118 0.88 -2.72 -13.20
CA ASP A 118 1.57 -3.06 -14.45
C ASP A 118 2.86 -2.22 -14.65
N GLY A 119 3.68 -2.09 -13.59
CA GLY A 119 4.92 -1.32 -13.60
C GLY A 119 4.78 0.19 -13.50
N ARG A 120 3.56 0.74 -13.40
CA ARG A 120 3.27 2.18 -13.35
C ARG A 120 3.05 2.67 -11.92
N ARG A 121 3.77 3.71 -11.53
CA ARG A 121 3.74 4.32 -10.19
C ARG A 121 2.32 4.76 -9.79
N GLN A 122 1.96 4.42 -8.55
CA GLN A 122 0.69 4.82 -7.95
C GLN A 122 0.83 5.85 -6.82
N ASN A 123 2.03 6.07 -6.28
CA ASN A 123 2.26 7.03 -5.20
C ASN A 123 2.00 8.47 -5.68
N ALA A 124 1.33 9.27 -4.85
CA ALA A 124 1.12 10.70 -5.11
C ALA A 124 2.42 11.49 -4.88
N PRO A 125 2.65 12.63 -5.57
CA PRO A 125 3.88 13.40 -5.44
C PRO A 125 3.96 14.22 -4.14
N GLY A 126 2.85 14.35 -3.40
CA GLY A 126 2.73 15.11 -2.17
C GLY A 126 1.63 14.62 -1.26
N GLY A 127 1.50 15.21 -0.09
CA GLY A 127 0.54 14.86 0.95
C GLY A 127 -0.88 15.35 0.65
N VAL A 128 -1.54 14.77 -0.34
CA VAL A 128 -2.94 15.09 -0.69
C VAL A 128 -3.95 14.50 0.27
N THR A 129 -3.52 13.64 1.16
CA THR A 129 -4.35 13.04 2.20
C THR A 129 -3.85 13.45 3.57
N PRO A 130 -4.73 13.69 4.52
CA PRO A 130 -4.32 14.13 5.84
C PRO A 130 -3.64 12.99 6.62
N ASN A 131 -2.72 13.37 7.49
CA ASN A 131 -2.09 12.47 8.44
C ASN A 131 -3.16 11.73 9.28
N GLY A 132 -2.98 10.43 9.46
CA GLY A 132 -3.89 9.57 10.23
C GLY A 132 -5.05 8.97 9.45
N PHE A 133 -5.12 9.15 8.13
CA PHE A 133 -6.15 8.53 7.27
C PHE A 133 -5.67 7.26 6.55
N GLY A 134 -4.49 6.77 6.84
CA GLY A 134 -3.86 5.66 6.15
C GLY A 134 -3.34 6.04 4.75
N GLU A 135 -2.61 5.13 4.12
CA GLU A 135 -2.09 5.34 2.77
C GLU A 135 -3.22 5.19 1.74
N THR A 136 -3.62 6.29 1.12
CA THR A 136 -4.65 6.24 0.08
C THR A 136 -4.17 5.56 -1.19
N SER A 137 -2.85 5.48 -1.43
CA SER A 137 -2.30 4.71 -2.54
C SER A 137 -2.70 3.24 -2.50
N THR A 138 -2.83 2.65 -1.30
CA THR A 138 -3.25 1.25 -1.14
C THR A 138 -4.75 1.04 -1.29
N SER A 139 -5.56 2.10 -1.27
CA SER A 139 -7.01 2.05 -1.43
C SER A 139 -7.46 2.22 -2.89
N PHE A 140 -6.59 2.70 -3.78
CA PHE A 140 -6.89 2.94 -5.20
C PHE A 140 -6.49 1.76 -6.08
N MET A 141 -7.13 0.61 -5.88
CA MET A 141 -6.76 -0.64 -6.55
C MET A 141 -7.81 -1.15 -7.52
N PRO A 142 -7.40 -1.88 -8.58
CA PRO A 142 -8.36 -2.65 -9.36
C PRO A 142 -9.00 -3.75 -8.52
N PRO A 143 -10.23 -4.19 -8.84
CA PRO A 143 -10.85 -5.36 -8.21
C PRO A 143 -9.92 -6.58 -8.30
N PHE A 144 -9.88 -7.42 -7.25
CA PHE A 144 -9.02 -8.61 -7.22
C PHE A 144 -9.27 -9.57 -8.39
N SER A 145 -10.50 -9.63 -8.91
CA SER A 145 -10.84 -10.41 -10.11
C SER A 145 -10.11 -9.97 -11.37
N ALA A 146 -9.67 -8.71 -11.45
CA ALA A 146 -8.89 -8.16 -12.55
C ALA A 146 -7.37 -8.36 -12.38
N ILE A 147 -6.92 -8.86 -11.22
CA ILE A 147 -5.51 -9.09 -10.92
C ILE A 147 -5.11 -10.51 -11.35
N ASP A 148 -3.97 -10.62 -12.01
CA ASP A 148 -3.33 -11.88 -12.36
C ASP A 148 -2.44 -12.37 -11.22
N ARG A 149 -1.54 -11.50 -10.73
CA ARG A 149 -0.66 -11.75 -9.59
C ARG A 149 -0.18 -10.44 -8.97
N ILE A 150 0.36 -10.57 -7.77
CA ILE A 150 1.05 -9.46 -7.08
C ILE A 150 2.50 -9.89 -6.83
N GLU A 151 3.45 -9.09 -7.30
CA GLU A 151 4.88 -9.28 -7.09
C GLU A 151 5.38 -8.34 -5.99
N VAL A 152 5.99 -8.88 -4.94
CA VAL A 152 6.56 -8.11 -3.84
C VAL A 152 8.07 -8.28 -3.83
N VAL A 153 8.78 -7.23 -4.21
CA VAL A 153 10.24 -7.17 -4.18
C VAL A 153 10.67 -6.47 -2.90
N ARG A 154 11.52 -7.11 -2.11
CA ARG A 154 12.06 -6.56 -0.87
C ARG A 154 13.46 -6.01 -1.10
N GLY A 155 13.76 -4.87 -0.47
CA GLY A 155 14.99 -4.11 -0.66
C GLY A 155 14.93 -3.08 -1.79
N PRO A 156 15.92 -2.19 -1.88
CA PRO A 156 15.90 -1.06 -2.81
C PRO A 156 15.84 -1.46 -4.28
N MET A 157 14.88 -0.90 -5.00
CA MET A 157 14.69 -1.06 -6.44
C MET A 157 14.80 0.27 -7.20
N SER A 158 15.45 1.27 -6.58
CA SER A 158 15.60 2.60 -7.18
C SER A 158 16.35 2.60 -8.51
N THR A 159 17.18 1.58 -8.79
CA THR A 159 17.86 1.42 -10.09
C THR A 159 16.86 1.32 -11.26
N LEU A 160 15.73 0.66 -11.09
CA LEU A 160 14.72 0.54 -12.14
C LEU A 160 13.57 1.54 -11.99
N TYR A 161 13.17 1.86 -10.75
CA TYR A 161 11.93 2.59 -10.47
C TYR A 161 12.12 3.99 -9.85
N GLY A 162 13.37 4.38 -9.49
CA GLY A 162 13.68 5.70 -8.94
C GLY A 162 13.26 5.88 -7.48
N SER A 163 12.88 7.11 -7.13
CA SER A 163 12.45 7.49 -5.79
C SER A 163 11.31 6.62 -5.23
N ASP A 164 11.21 6.52 -3.90
CA ASP A 164 10.21 5.79 -3.11
C ASP A 164 10.36 4.25 -3.08
N ALA A 165 11.24 3.67 -3.91
CA ALA A 165 11.52 2.23 -3.92
C ALA A 165 12.71 1.87 -3.00
N MET A 166 12.81 2.47 -1.81
CA MET A 166 13.89 2.20 -0.85
C MET A 166 13.66 0.93 -0.02
N GLY A 167 12.43 0.72 0.44
CA GLY A 167 12.03 -0.46 1.22
C GLY A 167 11.69 -1.66 0.34
N GLY A 168 11.12 -1.37 -0.81
CA GLY A 168 10.71 -2.38 -1.78
C GLY A 168 9.65 -1.87 -2.74
N VAL A 169 9.17 -2.81 -3.56
CA VAL A 169 8.16 -2.56 -4.58
C VAL A 169 7.04 -3.59 -4.46
N VAL A 170 5.81 -3.14 -4.48
CA VAL A 170 4.61 -3.97 -4.64
C VAL A 170 4.04 -3.70 -6.02
N ASN A 171 4.11 -4.66 -6.93
CA ASN A 171 3.63 -4.51 -8.29
C ASN A 171 2.43 -5.43 -8.53
N ILE A 172 1.29 -4.82 -8.86
CA ILE A 172 0.05 -5.48 -9.18
C ILE A 172 0.01 -5.70 -10.69
N ILE A 173 0.06 -6.94 -11.12
CA ILE A 173 -0.02 -7.30 -12.54
C ILE A 173 -1.48 -7.62 -12.87
N THR A 174 -2.04 -6.90 -13.84
CA THR A 174 -3.42 -7.11 -14.28
C THR A 174 -3.51 -8.17 -15.38
N ARG A 175 -4.69 -8.78 -15.50
CA ARG A 175 -4.96 -9.81 -16.53
C ARG A 175 -4.88 -9.21 -17.93
N LYS A 176 -4.23 -9.94 -18.85
CA LYS A 176 -4.18 -9.58 -20.28
C LYS A 176 -5.45 -10.10 -20.99
N VAL A 177 -5.91 -9.37 -22.00
CA VAL A 177 -7.05 -9.79 -22.83
C VAL A 177 -6.73 -11.07 -23.59
N GLY A 178 -7.62 -12.05 -23.47
CA GLY A 178 -7.50 -13.33 -24.20
C GLY A 178 -8.40 -13.38 -25.45
N ASN A 179 -8.44 -14.56 -26.08
CA ASN A 179 -9.15 -14.80 -27.35
C ASN A 179 -10.66 -15.04 -27.19
N ARG A 180 -11.16 -15.07 -25.97
CA ARG A 180 -12.59 -15.25 -25.64
C ARG A 180 -13.00 -14.28 -24.53
N TRP A 181 -14.28 -13.98 -24.44
CA TRP A 181 -14.83 -13.25 -23.31
C TRP A 181 -14.75 -14.11 -22.06
N VAL A 182 -14.25 -13.52 -21.00
CA VAL A 182 -14.26 -14.08 -19.64
C VAL A 182 -14.64 -12.97 -18.68
N GLY A 183 -15.28 -13.33 -17.59
CA GLY A 183 -15.66 -12.36 -16.57
C GLY A 183 -15.84 -13.02 -15.22
N THR A 184 -15.90 -12.17 -14.19
CA THR A 184 -16.15 -12.56 -12.80
C THR A 184 -17.02 -11.50 -12.15
N ALA A 185 -18.06 -11.92 -11.45
CA ALA A 185 -18.84 -11.07 -10.57
C ALA A 185 -18.83 -11.66 -9.16
N THR A 186 -18.53 -10.83 -8.15
CA THR A 186 -18.42 -11.27 -6.75
C THR A 186 -19.21 -10.33 -5.85
N ALA A 187 -20.16 -10.89 -5.10
CA ALA A 187 -20.90 -10.19 -4.05
C ALA A 187 -20.42 -10.66 -2.67
N GLU A 188 -20.29 -9.75 -1.71
CA GLU A 188 -19.67 -10.02 -0.43
C GLU A 188 -20.29 -9.24 0.71
N SER A 189 -20.26 -9.85 1.89
CA SER A 189 -20.72 -9.24 3.13
C SER A 189 -19.80 -9.64 4.28
N THR A 190 -19.40 -8.67 5.08
CA THR A 190 -18.78 -8.89 6.40
C THR A 190 -19.76 -8.50 7.48
N ILE A 191 -20.09 -9.47 8.33
CA ILE A 191 -20.99 -9.31 9.46
C ILE A 191 -20.14 -9.27 10.72
N GLN A 192 -20.19 -8.18 11.46
CA GLN A 192 -19.44 -8.01 12.70
C GLN A 192 -20.12 -8.76 13.85
N GLY A 193 -19.33 -9.43 14.69
CA GLY A 193 -19.82 -10.04 15.92
C GLY A 193 -19.92 -9.04 17.09
N ASP A 194 -19.27 -7.88 16.96
CA ASP A 194 -19.22 -6.80 17.94
C ASP A 194 -19.84 -5.54 17.31
N ASP A 195 -20.86 -4.98 17.93
CA ASP A 195 -21.64 -3.84 17.45
C ASP A 195 -20.88 -2.50 17.46
N ARG A 196 -19.71 -2.47 18.09
CA ARG A 196 -18.77 -1.33 17.98
C ARG A 196 -18.21 -1.15 16.58
N PHE A 197 -18.26 -2.18 15.73
CA PHE A 197 -17.70 -2.16 14.37
C PHE A 197 -18.78 -2.19 13.30
N GLY A 198 -18.60 -1.41 12.25
CA GLY A 198 -19.54 -1.34 11.13
C GLY A 198 -19.45 -2.55 10.19
N ASN A 199 -20.61 -3.08 9.77
CA ASN A 199 -20.68 -4.11 8.72
C ASN A 199 -20.17 -3.59 7.39
N ILE A 200 -19.66 -4.51 6.55
CA ILE A 200 -19.12 -4.18 5.22
C ILE A 200 -19.87 -4.96 4.16
N GLN A 201 -20.12 -4.33 3.02
CA GLN A 201 -20.74 -4.95 1.84
C GLN A 201 -19.98 -4.50 0.59
N SER A 202 -19.77 -5.41 -0.36
CA SER A 202 -19.17 -5.04 -1.64
C SER A 202 -19.69 -5.87 -2.80
N LEU A 203 -19.63 -5.26 -3.99
CA LEU A 203 -19.89 -5.89 -5.26
C LEU A 203 -18.72 -5.58 -6.19
N ASN A 204 -18.11 -6.61 -6.78
CA ASN A 204 -16.98 -6.46 -7.68
C ASN A 204 -17.32 -7.11 -9.02
N GLY A 205 -16.91 -6.47 -10.10
CA GLY A 205 -17.11 -6.98 -11.45
C GLY A 205 -15.88 -6.78 -12.33
N PHE A 206 -15.63 -7.77 -13.17
CA PHE A 206 -14.56 -7.76 -14.15
C PHE A 206 -15.03 -8.53 -15.38
N ALA A 207 -14.76 -7.99 -16.57
CA ALA A 207 -15.03 -8.68 -17.84
C ALA A 207 -13.95 -8.25 -18.86
N GLN A 208 -13.45 -9.20 -19.65
CA GLN A 208 -12.54 -8.91 -20.75
C GLN A 208 -12.73 -9.88 -21.91
N GLY A 209 -12.44 -9.39 -23.11
CA GLY A 209 -12.49 -10.24 -24.30
C GLY A 209 -12.25 -9.45 -25.59
N PRO A 210 -12.23 -10.14 -26.73
CA PRO A 210 -12.04 -9.50 -28.03
C PRO A 210 -13.29 -8.76 -28.47
N ILE A 211 -13.11 -7.48 -28.92
CA ILE A 211 -14.11 -6.77 -29.75
C ILE A 211 -13.97 -7.23 -31.18
N ILE A 212 -12.72 -7.29 -31.66
CA ILE A 212 -12.35 -7.80 -32.96
C ILE A 212 -11.21 -8.81 -32.71
N LYS A 213 -11.43 -10.05 -33.09
CA LYS A 213 -10.45 -11.12 -32.87
C LYS A 213 -9.08 -10.73 -33.40
N ASP A 214 -8.04 -10.96 -32.62
CA ASP A 214 -6.62 -10.72 -32.90
C ASP A 214 -6.25 -9.25 -33.20
N LEU A 215 -7.21 -8.29 -33.14
CA LEU A 215 -6.97 -6.87 -33.41
C LEU A 215 -7.34 -5.96 -32.24
N ALA A 216 -8.52 -6.16 -31.63
CA ALA A 216 -9.01 -5.24 -30.62
C ALA A 216 -9.64 -5.98 -29.44
N GLY A 217 -9.18 -5.70 -28.24
CA GLY A 217 -9.70 -6.24 -26.99
C GLY A 217 -10.15 -5.17 -26.02
N LEU A 218 -11.14 -5.51 -25.18
CA LEU A 218 -11.68 -4.64 -24.15
C LEU A 218 -11.59 -5.32 -22.80
N THR A 219 -11.17 -4.56 -21.79
CA THR A 219 -11.29 -4.93 -20.38
C THR A 219 -12.17 -3.91 -19.70
N LEU A 220 -13.15 -4.36 -18.92
CA LEU A 220 -13.99 -3.54 -18.06
C LEU A 220 -13.85 -4.04 -16.61
N ARG A 221 -13.84 -3.12 -15.65
CA ARG A 221 -13.73 -3.43 -14.23
C ARG A 221 -14.47 -2.40 -13.38
N GLY A 222 -15.04 -2.87 -12.27
CA GLY A 222 -15.74 -1.98 -11.35
C GLY A 222 -15.97 -2.63 -9.99
N SER A 223 -16.10 -1.80 -8.97
CA SER A 223 -16.48 -2.22 -7.63
C SER A 223 -17.28 -1.15 -6.91
N VAL A 224 -18.16 -1.62 -6.03
CA VAL A 224 -18.89 -0.81 -5.06
C VAL A 224 -18.62 -1.41 -3.70
N PHE A 225 -18.20 -0.57 -2.76
CA PHE A 225 -17.91 -0.95 -1.39
C PHE A 225 -18.67 0.01 -0.46
N HIS A 226 -19.31 -0.54 0.55
CA HIS A 226 -19.96 0.20 1.62
C HIS A 226 -19.50 -0.34 2.98
N ARG A 227 -19.15 0.55 3.89
CA ARG A 227 -18.89 0.25 5.31
C ARG A 227 -19.79 1.13 6.17
N ALA A 228 -20.53 0.54 7.08
CA ALA A 228 -21.20 1.28 8.14
C ALA A 228 -20.19 1.87 9.12
N GLY A 229 -20.51 3.00 9.75
CA GLY A 229 -19.64 3.62 10.75
C GLY A 229 -19.41 2.74 11.96
N SER A 230 -18.20 2.78 12.51
CA SER A 230 -17.85 2.14 13.78
C SER A 230 -18.06 3.12 14.93
N ASN A 231 -18.26 2.61 16.14
CA ASN A 231 -18.49 3.39 17.35
C ASN A 231 -17.61 2.88 18.50
N ILE A 232 -16.32 3.19 18.46
CA ILE A 232 -15.35 2.81 19.47
C ILE A 232 -15.15 3.99 20.41
N ALA A 233 -15.75 3.91 21.61
CA ALA A 233 -15.64 4.95 22.63
C ALA A 233 -14.25 4.96 23.28
N ILE A 234 -13.68 6.13 23.51
CA ILE A 234 -12.48 6.32 24.33
C ILE A 234 -12.95 6.50 25.77
N PRO A 235 -12.49 5.68 26.73
CA PRO A 235 -12.86 5.83 28.13
C PRO A 235 -12.49 7.23 28.68
N GLY A 236 -13.39 7.84 29.44
CA GLY A 236 -13.17 9.16 30.05
C GLY A 236 -13.44 10.37 29.15
N ASP A 237 -13.62 10.17 27.85
CA ASP A 237 -14.07 11.21 26.93
C ASP A 237 -14.98 10.63 25.84
N PRO A 238 -16.27 10.42 26.13
CA PRO A 238 -17.24 9.93 25.15
C PRO A 238 -17.49 10.92 23.99
N ALA A 239 -17.07 12.18 24.12
CA ALA A 239 -17.15 13.19 23.06
C ALA A 239 -15.93 13.15 22.13
N LEU A 240 -14.84 12.45 22.50
CA LEU A 240 -13.70 12.23 21.64
C LEU A 240 -14.00 11.10 20.64
N THR A 241 -14.76 11.45 19.63
CA THR A 241 -14.92 10.73 18.38
C THR A 241 -13.61 10.61 17.59
N LEU A 242 -12.52 11.10 18.12
CA LEU A 242 -11.24 11.34 17.45
C LEU A 242 -10.30 10.13 17.42
N GLY A 243 -10.75 8.98 17.92
CA GLY A 243 -9.99 7.74 17.95
C GLY A 243 -9.81 7.08 16.57
N ARG A 244 -9.16 5.92 16.57
CA ARG A 244 -9.00 5.01 15.43
C ARG A 244 -10.33 4.32 15.14
N ASN A 245 -11.28 5.04 14.61
CA ASN A 245 -12.66 4.62 14.49
C ASN A 245 -13.08 4.78 13.02
N PRO A 246 -13.09 3.70 12.21
CA PRO A 246 -13.49 3.81 10.81
C PRO A 246 -14.90 4.38 10.69
N VAL A 247 -15.01 5.48 9.97
CA VAL A 247 -16.29 6.16 9.72
C VAL A 247 -17.07 5.46 8.61
N GLU A 248 -18.36 5.77 8.49
CA GLU A 248 -19.18 5.32 7.35
C GLU A 248 -18.52 5.75 6.04
N SER A 249 -18.44 4.82 5.10
CA SER A 249 -17.80 5.10 3.81
C SER A 249 -18.44 4.35 2.65
N ASP A 250 -18.49 5.04 1.50
CA ASP A 250 -18.85 4.50 0.20
C ASP A 250 -17.68 4.66 -0.76
N ILE A 251 -17.24 3.57 -1.40
CA ILE A 251 -16.14 3.59 -2.36
C ILE A 251 -16.60 3.01 -3.68
N TYR A 252 -16.39 3.75 -4.75
CA TYR A 252 -16.70 3.36 -6.12
C TYR A 252 -15.43 3.32 -6.94
N THR A 253 -15.17 2.19 -7.60
CA THR A 253 -14.07 2.06 -8.56
C THR A 253 -14.63 1.60 -9.88
N TYR A 254 -14.24 2.25 -10.97
CA TYR A 254 -14.61 1.83 -12.31
C TYR A 254 -13.51 2.21 -13.31
N GLY A 255 -13.37 1.40 -14.32
CA GLY A 255 -12.37 1.63 -15.35
C GLY A 255 -12.41 0.62 -16.46
N GLY A 256 -11.55 0.85 -17.43
CA GLY A 256 -11.42 -0.04 -18.57
C GLY A 256 -10.16 0.22 -19.37
N ARG A 257 -9.79 -0.79 -20.15
CA ARG A 257 -8.64 -0.76 -21.07
C ARG A 257 -9.08 -1.21 -22.45
N LEU A 258 -8.81 -0.41 -23.45
CA LEU A 258 -8.90 -0.77 -24.86
C LEU A 258 -7.49 -1.16 -25.32
N THR A 259 -7.32 -2.38 -25.79
CA THR A 259 -6.07 -2.87 -26.35
C THR A 259 -6.23 -3.06 -27.87
N LEU A 260 -5.27 -2.55 -28.65
CA LEU A 260 -5.19 -2.69 -30.09
C LEU A 260 -3.88 -3.41 -30.44
N THR A 261 -3.97 -4.49 -31.22
CA THR A 261 -2.83 -5.26 -31.74
C THR A 261 -2.83 -5.20 -33.26
N PRO A 262 -2.43 -4.04 -33.85
CA PRO A 262 -2.49 -3.84 -35.30
C PRO A 262 -1.55 -4.76 -36.09
N HIS A 263 -0.53 -5.26 -35.43
CA HIS A 263 0.43 -6.25 -35.92
C HIS A 263 0.89 -7.14 -34.76
N ALA A 264 1.30 -8.37 -35.03
CA ALA A 264 1.73 -9.32 -34.01
C ALA A 264 2.85 -8.79 -33.09
N ASP A 265 3.65 -7.83 -33.56
CA ASP A 265 4.77 -7.24 -32.84
C ASP A 265 4.39 -5.96 -32.06
N HIS A 266 3.18 -5.45 -32.23
CA HIS A 266 2.78 -4.16 -31.63
C HIS A 266 1.49 -4.29 -30.83
N ASP A 267 1.53 -3.89 -29.57
CA ASP A 267 0.35 -3.62 -28.75
C ASP A 267 0.28 -2.16 -28.36
N LEU A 268 -0.87 -1.56 -28.55
CA LEU A 268 -1.23 -0.24 -28.11
C LEU A 268 -2.39 -0.35 -27.12
N TRP A 269 -2.37 0.38 -26.02
CA TRP A 269 -3.54 0.43 -25.16
C TRP A 269 -3.79 1.81 -24.56
N LEU A 270 -5.08 2.09 -24.42
CA LEU A 270 -5.62 3.23 -23.73
C LEU A 270 -6.38 2.73 -22.49
N GLU A 271 -6.08 3.29 -21.33
CA GLU A 271 -6.69 2.90 -20.07
C GLU A 271 -7.17 4.13 -19.32
N TYR A 272 -8.34 3.99 -18.70
CA TYR A 272 -8.88 4.96 -17.77
C TYR A 272 -9.42 4.23 -16.54
N ASP A 273 -9.05 4.73 -15.35
CA ASP A 273 -9.62 4.30 -14.07
C ASP A 273 -10.03 5.51 -13.24
N ARG A 274 -11.15 5.38 -12.57
CA ARG A 274 -11.64 6.32 -11.58
C ARG A 274 -11.94 5.59 -10.28
N ASN A 275 -11.47 6.17 -9.16
CA ASN A 275 -11.84 5.77 -7.81
C ASN A 275 -12.43 6.98 -7.09
N GLU A 276 -13.56 6.81 -6.45
CA GLU A 276 -14.26 7.81 -5.65
C GLU A 276 -14.51 7.24 -4.27
N GLN A 277 -13.97 7.88 -3.24
CA GLN A 277 -14.15 7.50 -1.85
C GLN A 277 -14.88 8.62 -1.12
N ARG A 278 -15.96 8.27 -0.44
CA ARG A 278 -16.78 9.19 0.35
C ARG A 278 -16.79 8.71 1.78
N TYR A 279 -16.55 9.63 2.70
CA TYR A 279 -16.46 9.36 4.12
C TYR A 279 -17.35 10.35 4.88
N ASP A 280 -18.16 9.82 5.80
CA ASP A 280 -18.98 10.64 6.68
C ASP A 280 -18.09 11.35 7.72
N ASN A 281 -18.36 12.64 7.92
CA ASN A 281 -17.75 13.48 8.94
C ASN A 281 -18.80 14.35 9.64
N SER A 282 -20.07 13.95 9.58
CA SER A 282 -21.19 14.71 10.16
C SER A 282 -21.02 14.98 11.66
N GLU A 283 -20.34 14.08 12.37
CA GLU A 283 -20.01 14.18 13.78
C GLU A 283 -18.60 14.75 14.04
N GLY A 284 -17.88 15.17 12.99
CA GLY A 284 -16.52 15.72 13.13
C GLY A 284 -15.44 14.68 13.48
N GLN A 285 -15.70 13.40 13.22
CA GLN A 285 -14.79 12.29 13.54
C GLN A 285 -13.49 12.32 12.74
N LEU A 286 -13.55 12.73 11.47
CA LEU A 286 -12.37 12.89 10.62
C LEU A 286 -11.61 14.18 10.92
N GLY A 287 -12.32 15.19 11.36
CA GLY A 287 -11.77 16.48 11.70
C GLY A 287 -12.83 17.52 12.08
N THR A 288 -12.41 18.58 12.76
CA THR A 288 -13.29 19.62 13.31
C THR A 288 -14.05 20.32 12.20
N LEU A 289 -15.37 20.39 12.33
CA LEU A 289 -16.28 20.96 11.32
C LEU A 289 -16.12 22.48 11.14
N GLY A 290 -16.53 22.96 9.98
CA GLY A 290 -16.61 24.39 9.64
C GLY A 290 -15.23 25.05 9.63
N SER A 291 -15.09 26.17 10.34
CA SER A 291 -13.84 26.90 10.46
C SER A 291 -12.72 26.15 11.23
N GLY A 292 -13.00 24.93 11.69
CA GLY A 292 -12.01 23.96 12.15
C GLY A 292 -11.30 23.18 11.03
N GLY A 293 -11.69 23.39 9.78
CA GLY A 293 -10.97 22.90 8.60
C GLY A 293 -11.60 21.70 7.89
N TYR A 294 -12.84 21.28 8.24
CA TYR A 294 -13.49 20.10 7.65
C TYR A 294 -14.98 20.34 7.37
N ALA A 295 -15.44 19.80 6.24
CA ALA A 295 -16.86 19.70 5.90
C ALA A 295 -17.47 18.40 6.48
N PRO A 296 -18.82 18.29 6.54
CA PRO A 296 -19.51 17.09 7.00
C PRO A 296 -19.27 15.82 6.17
N GLU A 297 -18.80 15.96 4.94
CA GLU A 297 -18.38 14.86 4.07
C GLU A 297 -16.97 15.11 3.56
N GLN A 298 -16.15 14.07 3.54
CA GLN A 298 -14.81 14.09 2.93
C GLN A 298 -14.80 13.15 1.74
N ARG A 299 -14.19 13.58 0.63
CA ARG A 299 -14.01 12.75 -0.56
C ARG A 299 -12.54 12.68 -0.94
N PHE A 300 -12.10 11.47 -1.32
CA PHE A 300 -10.80 11.24 -1.92
C PHE A 300 -11.02 10.62 -3.29
N ASN A 301 -10.68 11.35 -4.32
CA ASN A 301 -10.91 10.93 -5.69
C ASN A 301 -9.58 10.75 -6.40
N ARG A 302 -9.51 9.76 -7.28
CA ARG A 302 -8.37 9.54 -8.14
C ARG A 302 -8.81 9.18 -9.54
N SER A 303 -8.17 9.81 -10.54
CA SER A 303 -8.24 9.42 -11.94
C SER A 303 -6.88 8.99 -12.43
N ASN A 304 -6.84 7.93 -13.21
CA ASN A 304 -5.63 7.42 -13.84
C ASN A 304 -5.86 7.28 -15.35
N TYR A 305 -5.01 7.90 -16.15
CA TYR A 305 -5.05 7.86 -17.61
C TYR A 305 -3.74 7.25 -18.08
N VAL A 306 -3.80 6.25 -18.95
CA VAL A 306 -2.62 5.59 -19.50
C VAL A 306 -2.73 5.50 -21.02
N LEU A 307 -1.66 5.87 -21.70
CA LEU A 307 -1.41 5.54 -23.10
C LEU A 307 -0.11 4.78 -23.17
N ALA A 308 -0.14 3.58 -23.73
CA ALA A 308 1.04 2.73 -23.77
C ALA A 308 1.20 2.01 -25.11
N HIS A 309 2.45 1.72 -25.45
CA HIS A 309 2.85 0.97 -26.63
C HIS A 309 3.94 -0.02 -26.27
N SER A 310 3.76 -1.28 -26.66
CA SER A 310 4.78 -2.31 -26.62
C SER A 310 5.15 -2.72 -28.03
N TRP A 311 6.44 -2.75 -28.32
CA TRP A 311 6.99 -3.20 -29.60
C TRP A 311 7.93 -4.38 -29.35
N ARG A 312 7.52 -5.56 -29.81
CA ARG A 312 8.31 -6.79 -29.76
C ARG A 312 9.21 -6.87 -31.00
N MET A 313 10.50 -6.94 -30.78
CA MET A 313 11.54 -7.07 -31.81
C MET A 313 12.23 -8.42 -31.66
N GLY A 314 12.89 -8.92 -32.68
CA GLY A 314 13.55 -10.23 -32.65
C GLY A 314 14.61 -10.41 -31.53
N PHE A 315 15.12 -9.32 -30.96
CA PHE A 315 16.15 -9.31 -29.91
C PHE A 315 15.71 -8.64 -28.61
N GLY A 316 14.46 -8.20 -28.51
CA GLY A 316 13.95 -7.57 -27.30
C GLY A 316 12.61 -6.86 -27.49
N GLN A 317 12.16 -6.18 -26.46
CA GLN A 317 10.89 -5.45 -26.41
C GLN A 317 11.12 -4.01 -25.95
N LEU A 318 10.51 -3.07 -26.64
CA LEU A 318 10.43 -1.67 -26.24
C LEU A 318 9.03 -1.37 -25.70
N ASP A 319 8.96 -0.97 -24.45
CA ASP A 319 7.74 -0.51 -23.80
C ASP A 319 7.83 1.00 -23.56
N THR A 320 6.84 1.74 -24.06
CA THR A 320 6.72 3.18 -23.82
C THR A 320 5.36 3.48 -23.26
N THR A 321 5.31 4.18 -22.12
CA THR A 321 4.07 4.46 -21.40
C THR A 321 4.02 5.93 -20.98
N PHE A 322 2.92 6.58 -21.28
CA PHE A 322 2.55 7.86 -20.68
C PHE A 322 1.45 7.60 -19.64
N THR A 323 1.67 8.07 -18.42
CA THR A 323 0.71 7.96 -17.33
C THR A 323 0.42 9.34 -16.76
N ARG A 324 -0.87 9.65 -16.58
CA ARG A 324 -1.32 10.78 -15.78
C ARG A 324 -2.15 10.28 -14.60
N ASN A 325 -1.71 10.61 -13.39
CA ASN A 325 -2.45 10.39 -12.15
C ASN A 325 -2.92 11.73 -11.60
N GLU A 326 -4.20 11.84 -11.31
CA GLU A 326 -4.79 13.00 -10.65
C GLU A 326 -5.46 12.54 -9.36
N THR A 327 -5.09 13.12 -8.23
CA THR A 327 -5.66 12.83 -6.91
C THR A 327 -6.16 14.13 -6.29
N GLU A 328 -7.36 14.12 -5.75
CA GLU A 328 -7.98 15.27 -5.10
C GLU A 328 -8.62 14.90 -3.77
N THR A 329 -8.55 15.80 -2.82
CA THR A 329 -9.28 15.73 -1.55
C THR A 329 -10.30 16.86 -1.51
N ILE A 330 -11.57 16.51 -1.39
CA ILE A 330 -12.71 17.43 -1.29
C ILE A 330 -13.27 17.38 0.13
N GLY A 331 -13.78 18.52 0.63
CA GLY A 331 -14.32 18.62 1.98
C GLY A 331 -13.31 19.20 2.98
N ARG A 332 -12.12 19.59 2.53
CA ARG A 332 -11.21 20.41 3.32
C ARG A 332 -11.68 21.86 3.30
N LEU A 333 -11.62 22.52 4.44
CA LEU A 333 -11.94 23.92 4.59
C LEU A 333 -10.71 24.65 5.14
N ILE A 334 -10.67 25.96 4.95
CA ILE A 334 -9.61 26.81 5.48
C ILE A 334 -9.79 26.97 6.99
N PRO A 335 -8.80 26.60 7.82
CA PRO A 335 -8.89 26.76 9.27
C PRO A 335 -8.80 28.22 9.72
N ASN A 336 -9.30 28.50 10.92
CA ASN A 336 -9.11 29.80 11.60
C ASN A 336 -7.63 30.13 11.73
N GLY A 337 -7.31 31.43 11.62
CA GLY A 337 -5.94 31.93 11.78
C GLY A 337 -5.09 31.91 10.51
N THR A 338 -5.57 31.30 9.41
CA THR A 338 -4.85 31.23 8.13
C THR A 338 -4.73 32.62 7.50
N PRO A 339 -3.53 33.13 7.24
CA PRO A 339 -3.34 34.47 6.67
C PRO A 339 -3.94 34.63 5.29
N GLY A 340 -4.58 35.78 5.03
CA GLY A 340 -5.07 36.13 3.70
C GLY A 340 -6.23 35.26 3.16
N ALA A 341 -6.78 34.38 3.97
CA ALA A 341 -7.84 33.47 3.58
C ALA A 341 -9.09 33.60 4.46
N VAL A 342 -10.24 33.20 3.93
CA VAL A 342 -11.53 33.24 4.65
C VAL A 342 -11.74 31.90 5.35
N PRO A 343 -11.77 31.85 6.70
CA PRO A 343 -12.00 30.62 7.44
C PRO A 343 -13.34 29.95 7.05
N GLY A 344 -13.33 28.63 6.94
CA GLY A 344 -14.50 27.84 6.54
C GLY A 344 -14.79 27.82 5.05
N SER A 345 -14.04 28.56 4.20
CA SER A 345 -14.14 28.42 2.75
C SER A 345 -13.45 27.13 2.24
N PRO A 346 -13.85 26.60 1.06
CA PRO A 346 -13.23 25.40 0.50
C PRO A 346 -11.72 25.56 0.32
N ARG A 347 -10.96 24.56 0.74
CA ARG A 347 -9.51 24.47 0.57
C ARG A 347 -9.20 23.43 -0.52
N THR A 348 -8.60 23.90 -1.61
CA THR A 348 -8.18 23.02 -2.71
C THR A 348 -7.00 22.16 -2.26
N LEU A 349 -7.07 20.87 -2.48
CA LEU A 349 -5.99 19.91 -2.20
C LEU A 349 -5.95 18.89 -3.34
N GLU A 350 -5.01 19.09 -4.26
CA GLU A 350 -4.90 18.33 -5.51
C GLU A 350 -3.43 17.98 -5.79
N ALA A 351 -3.19 16.79 -6.33
CA ALA A 351 -1.88 16.39 -6.83
C ALA A 351 -2.00 15.74 -8.20
N ARG A 352 -1.01 15.97 -9.05
CA ARG A 352 -0.93 15.41 -10.39
C ARG A 352 0.48 14.98 -10.71
N ASN A 353 0.60 13.78 -11.26
CA ASN A 353 1.78 13.25 -11.93
C ASN A 353 1.54 13.14 -13.43
N ASP A 354 2.46 13.61 -14.25
CA ASP A 354 2.60 13.30 -15.66
C ASP A 354 3.94 12.58 -15.83
N ILE A 355 3.92 11.29 -16.20
CA ILE A 355 5.10 10.43 -16.26
C ILE A 355 5.18 9.80 -17.64
N LEU A 356 6.30 9.99 -18.32
CA LEU A 356 6.67 9.28 -19.56
C LEU A 356 7.82 8.33 -19.23
N ASP A 357 7.58 7.04 -19.37
CA ASP A 357 8.57 5.98 -19.24
C ASP A 357 8.82 5.33 -20.60
N SER A 358 10.08 5.05 -20.91
CA SER A 358 10.44 4.22 -22.06
C SER A 358 11.55 3.26 -21.66
N ARG A 359 11.35 1.98 -21.93
CA ARG A 359 12.25 0.91 -21.51
C ARG A 359 12.39 -0.11 -22.62
N PHE A 360 13.62 -0.42 -22.97
CA PHE A 360 13.99 -1.52 -23.85
C PHE A 360 14.62 -2.65 -23.03
N ALA A 361 14.03 -3.83 -23.10
CA ALA A 361 14.58 -5.04 -22.51
C ALA A 361 14.93 -6.06 -23.63
N GLY A 362 16.13 -6.62 -23.58
CA GLY A 362 16.62 -7.51 -24.62
C GLY A 362 17.56 -8.59 -24.10
N LYS A 363 17.78 -9.59 -24.96
CA LYS A 363 18.71 -10.70 -24.68
C LYS A 363 19.58 -10.97 -25.90
N SER A 364 20.89 -11.11 -25.67
CA SER A 364 21.85 -11.46 -26.72
C SER A 364 22.86 -12.47 -26.16
N GLY A 365 22.74 -13.73 -26.53
CA GLY A 365 23.58 -14.81 -25.96
C GLY A 365 23.43 -14.93 -24.44
N ALA A 366 24.56 -14.81 -23.74
CA ALA A 366 24.61 -14.87 -22.28
C ALA A 366 24.24 -13.54 -21.58
N LEU A 367 23.98 -12.47 -22.32
CA LEU A 367 23.69 -11.14 -21.80
C LEU A 367 22.21 -10.83 -21.93
N ALA A 368 21.51 -10.62 -20.81
CA ALA A 368 20.20 -9.99 -20.77
C ALA A 368 20.37 -8.55 -20.22
N PHE A 369 19.62 -7.60 -20.76
CA PHE A 369 19.77 -6.19 -20.36
C PHE A 369 18.47 -5.42 -20.46
N THR A 370 18.37 -4.39 -19.64
CA THR A 370 17.29 -3.40 -19.63
C THR A 370 17.91 -2.00 -19.66
N ILE A 371 17.49 -1.17 -20.59
CA ILE A 371 17.91 0.23 -20.71
C ILE A 371 16.65 1.07 -20.80
N GLY A 372 16.60 2.19 -20.10
CA GLY A 372 15.41 3.03 -20.15
C GLY A 372 15.63 4.47 -19.71
N GLY A 373 14.58 5.24 -19.87
CA GLY A 373 14.51 6.62 -19.44
C GLY A 373 13.13 6.99 -18.94
N GLN A 374 13.09 7.97 -18.05
CA GLN A 374 11.87 8.50 -17.46
C GLN A 374 11.90 10.02 -17.48
N TYR A 375 10.76 10.63 -17.78
CA TYR A 375 10.50 12.04 -17.54
C TYR A 375 9.27 12.18 -16.66
N TRP A 376 9.40 12.86 -15.53
CA TRP A 376 8.35 13.03 -14.55
C TRP A 376 8.13 14.51 -14.24
N LYS A 377 6.89 14.95 -14.38
CA LYS A 377 6.42 16.28 -14.00
C LYS A 377 5.36 16.13 -12.93
N ALA A 378 5.60 16.71 -11.77
CA ALA A 378 4.68 16.70 -10.63
C ALA A 378 4.17 18.09 -10.30
N ARG A 379 2.93 18.16 -9.85
CA ARG A 379 2.28 19.39 -9.36
C ARG A 379 1.38 19.04 -8.16
N MET A 380 1.44 19.86 -7.12
CA MET A 380 0.51 19.82 -5.99
C MET A 380 -0.04 21.21 -5.72
N VAL A 381 -1.34 21.31 -5.52
CA VAL A 381 -2.04 22.52 -5.06
C VAL A 381 -2.44 22.31 -3.61
N GLU A 382 -2.02 23.23 -2.77
CA GLU A 382 -2.45 23.34 -1.39
C GLU A 382 -3.09 24.72 -1.22
N GLY A 383 -4.40 24.77 -0.95
CA GLY A 383 -5.19 25.99 -1.00
C GLY A 383 -4.83 27.04 0.07
N VAL A 384 -3.93 26.71 0.99
CA VAL A 384 -3.36 27.69 1.96
C VAL A 384 -1.99 28.20 1.54
N ALA A 385 -1.37 27.60 0.54
CA ALA A 385 -0.10 28.06 -0.03
C ALA A 385 -0.35 29.06 -1.18
N PRO A 386 0.49 30.10 -1.31
CA PRO A 386 0.29 31.15 -2.34
C PRO A 386 0.48 30.63 -3.77
N GLU A 387 1.29 29.59 -3.94
CA GLU A 387 1.64 29.04 -5.26
C GLU A 387 1.61 27.50 -5.23
N PRO A 388 1.26 26.84 -6.34
CA PRO A 388 1.37 25.39 -6.46
C PRO A 388 2.81 24.91 -6.33
N PHE A 389 3.03 23.85 -5.60
CA PHE A 389 4.30 23.13 -5.54
C PHE A 389 4.52 22.34 -6.84
N LYS A 390 5.73 22.35 -7.38
CA LYS A 390 6.06 21.71 -8.67
C LYS A 390 7.49 21.22 -8.68
N PHE A 391 7.72 20.11 -9.36
CA PHE A 391 9.06 19.71 -9.80
C PHE A 391 9.02 19.05 -11.17
N THR A 392 10.19 18.94 -11.78
CA THR A 392 10.46 18.08 -12.91
C THR A 392 11.67 17.21 -12.58
N GLN A 393 11.63 15.97 -13.06
CA GLN A 393 12.73 15.03 -12.92
C GLN A 393 12.89 14.27 -14.22
N TRP A 394 14.12 14.05 -14.65
CA TRP A 394 14.43 13.09 -15.70
C TRP A 394 15.43 12.06 -15.19
N ALA A 395 15.39 10.88 -15.78
CA ALA A 395 16.28 9.81 -15.39
C ALA A 395 16.66 8.94 -16.58
N GLY A 396 17.88 8.39 -16.53
CA GLY A 396 18.34 7.35 -17.42
C GLY A 396 18.87 6.17 -16.59
N PHE A 397 18.58 4.95 -17.01
CA PHE A 397 19.03 3.76 -16.30
C PHE A 397 19.42 2.63 -17.25
N ALA A 398 20.33 1.79 -16.78
CA ALA A 398 20.69 0.54 -17.43
C ALA A 398 20.98 -0.52 -16.37
N GLU A 399 20.55 -1.74 -16.64
CA GLU A 399 20.87 -2.94 -15.88
C GLU A 399 21.17 -4.07 -16.84
N ALA A 400 22.18 -4.89 -16.52
CA ALA A 400 22.57 -6.04 -17.32
C ALA A 400 22.82 -7.24 -16.44
N THR A 401 22.36 -8.41 -16.88
CA THR A 401 22.64 -9.71 -16.26
C THR A 401 23.47 -10.55 -17.20
N LEU A 402 24.65 -10.93 -16.77
CA LEU A 402 25.56 -11.80 -17.51
C LEU A 402 25.52 -13.22 -16.90
N THR A 403 25.17 -14.20 -17.68
CA THR A 403 25.38 -15.62 -17.35
C THR A 403 26.84 -15.96 -17.58
N VAL A 404 27.61 -16.05 -16.47
CA VAL A 404 29.06 -16.28 -16.52
C VAL A 404 29.40 -17.73 -16.79
N THR A 405 28.68 -18.62 -16.14
CA THR A 405 28.71 -20.07 -16.36
C THR A 405 27.29 -20.62 -16.19
N GLU A 406 27.06 -21.86 -16.52
CA GLU A 406 25.80 -22.52 -16.23
C GLU A 406 25.47 -22.41 -14.74
N GLY A 407 24.29 -21.86 -14.43
CA GLY A 407 23.80 -21.62 -13.06
C GLY A 407 24.37 -20.38 -12.36
N VAL A 408 25.28 -19.58 -12.94
CA VAL A 408 25.81 -18.35 -12.31
C VAL A 408 25.47 -17.11 -13.12
N ASN A 409 24.62 -16.27 -12.55
CA ASN A 409 24.19 -14.98 -13.11
C ASN A 409 24.73 -13.82 -12.26
N LEU A 410 25.38 -12.87 -12.91
CA LEU A 410 25.83 -11.63 -12.30
C LEU A 410 25.07 -10.47 -12.89
N THR A 411 24.38 -9.67 -12.04
CA THR A 411 23.62 -8.49 -12.44
C THR A 411 24.33 -7.24 -11.95
N GLY A 412 24.45 -6.25 -12.82
CA GLY A 412 24.94 -4.91 -12.49
C GLY A 412 24.12 -3.85 -13.16
N GLY A 413 23.81 -2.79 -12.45
CA GLY A 413 23.00 -1.70 -12.98
C GLY A 413 23.23 -0.38 -12.27
N ALA A 414 22.81 0.70 -12.89
CA ALA A 414 22.80 2.03 -12.31
C ALA A 414 21.70 2.90 -12.94
N ARG A 415 21.17 3.79 -12.12
CA ARG A 415 20.26 4.85 -12.55
C ARG A 415 20.84 6.20 -12.13
N TYR A 416 20.73 7.15 -13.04
CA TYR A 416 20.98 8.56 -12.81
C TYR A 416 19.66 9.31 -12.88
N ASP A 417 19.34 10.02 -11.82
CA ASP A 417 18.19 10.92 -11.72
C ASP A 417 18.68 12.36 -11.59
N ASP A 418 18.02 13.29 -12.27
CA ASP A 418 18.24 14.72 -12.14
C ASP A 418 16.91 15.42 -11.82
N HIS A 419 16.82 15.91 -10.58
CA HIS A 419 15.62 16.53 -10.04
C HIS A 419 15.78 18.04 -9.97
N SER A 420 14.79 18.79 -10.44
CA SER A 420 14.85 20.27 -10.56
C SER A 420 15.17 21.00 -9.26
N THR A 421 14.97 20.38 -8.10
CA THR A 421 15.21 20.98 -6.77
C THR A 421 16.46 20.41 -6.10
N PHE A 422 16.68 19.08 -6.20
CA PHE A 422 17.73 18.38 -5.43
C PHE A 422 18.95 18.02 -6.27
N GLY A 423 18.96 18.36 -7.58
CA GLY A 423 20.02 17.96 -8.48
C GLY A 423 20.10 16.46 -8.70
N SER A 424 21.31 15.96 -8.92
CA SER A 424 21.52 14.60 -9.36
C SER A 424 21.69 13.59 -8.22
N LYS A 425 21.18 12.36 -8.45
CA LYS A 425 21.35 11.19 -7.58
C LYS A 425 21.70 9.96 -8.42
N TRP A 426 22.56 9.10 -7.86
CA TRP A 426 22.93 7.81 -8.44
C TRP A 426 22.40 6.67 -7.58
N SER A 427 21.80 5.66 -8.21
CA SER A 427 21.30 4.43 -7.60
C SER A 427 21.93 3.20 -8.26
N PRO A 428 23.16 2.82 -7.85
CA PRO A 428 23.82 1.62 -8.33
C PRO A 428 23.25 0.36 -7.67
N ARG A 429 23.39 -0.79 -8.38
CA ARG A 429 23.04 -2.12 -7.88
C ARG A 429 24.00 -3.15 -8.44
N ALA A 430 24.36 -4.13 -7.61
CA ALA A 430 25.09 -5.34 -8.01
C ALA A 430 24.49 -6.54 -7.30
N TYR A 431 24.27 -7.63 -8.03
CA TYR A 431 23.62 -8.83 -7.53
C TYR A 431 24.20 -10.09 -8.16
N ALA A 432 24.27 -11.19 -7.41
CA ALA A 432 24.67 -12.49 -7.89
C ALA A 432 23.58 -13.54 -7.58
N VAL A 433 23.31 -14.40 -8.52
CA VAL A 433 22.46 -15.58 -8.36
C VAL A 433 23.27 -16.79 -8.78
N TRP A 434 23.39 -17.77 -7.89
CA TRP A 434 24.10 -19.02 -8.14
C TRP A 434 23.18 -20.22 -7.87
N ASN A 435 22.71 -20.85 -8.94
CA ASN A 435 22.01 -22.12 -8.91
C ASN A 435 23.08 -23.21 -8.72
N ILE A 436 23.31 -23.63 -7.47
CA ILE A 436 24.33 -24.63 -7.11
C ILE A 436 23.96 -25.99 -7.75
N ASN A 437 22.67 -26.27 -7.78
CA ASN A 437 22.03 -27.39 -8.47
C ASN A 437 20.54 -27.09 -8.68
N ASP A 438 19.77 -28.04 -9.17
CA ASP A 438 18.33 -27.87 -9.53
C ASP A 438 17.43 -27.55 -8.33
N VAL A 439 17.91 -27.72 -7.10
CA VAL A 439 17.12 -27.54 -5.88
C VAL A 439 17.68 -26.48 -4.92
N VAL A 440 18.93 -26.04 -5.11
CA VAL A 440 19.61 -25.08 -4.20
C VAL A 440 20.09 -23.89 -4.97
N THR A 441 19.60 -22.70 -4.58
CA THR A 441 20.05 -21.41 -5.14
C THR A 441 20.55 -20.51 -4.03
N LEU A 442 21.72 -19.91 -4.24
CA LEU A 442 22.28 -18.84 -3.42
C LEU A 442 22.10 -17.50 -4.14
N LYS A 443 21.57 -16.49 -3.46
CA LYS A 443 21.40 -15.15 -3.98
C LYS A 443 22.01 -14.13 -3.03
N GLY A 444 22.51 -13.01 -3.58
CA GLY A 444 22.96 -11.91 -2.72
C GLY A 444 23.39 -10.71 -3.52
N GLY A 445 23.38 -9.56 -2.87
CA GLY A 445 23.72 -8.32 -3.54
C GLY A 445 23.75 -7.10 -2.65
N VAL A 446 24.11 -5.98 -3.28
CA VAL A 446 24.08 -4.65 -2.72
C VAL A 446 23.31 -3.72 -3.64
N SER A 447 22.46 -2.88 -3.07
CA SER A 447 21.71 -1.89 -3.81
C SER A 447 21.63 -0.58 -3.03
N ARG A 448 21.61 0.53 -3.75
CA ARG A 448 21.40 1.86 -3.19
C ARG A 448 20.07 2.43 -3.68
N GLY A 449 19.29 2.95 -2.74
CA GLY A 449 18.03 3.63 -2.99
C GLY A 449 18.06 5.07 -2.54
N PHE A 450 17.10 5.87 -3.00
CA PHE A 450 16.86 7.21 -2.51
C PHE A 450 15.38 7.54 -2.49
N LYS A 451 15.01 8.54 -1.67
CA LYS A 451 13.69 9.14 -1.64
C LYS A 451 13.81 10.65 -1.55
N THR A 452 13.12 11.35 -2.43
CA THR A 452 13.01 12.80 -2.34
C THR A 452 12.00 13.21 -1.28
N PRO A 453 12.22 14.32 -0.54
CA PRO A 453 11.17 14.94 0.25
C PRO A 453 9.93 15.19 -0.61
N ARG A 454 8.76 15.18 0.00
CA ARG A 454 7.52 15.54 -0.70
C ARG A 454 7.61 16.99 -1.17
N VAL A 455 6.96 17.29 -2.27
CA VAL A 455 7.09 18.58 -2.95
C VAL A 455 6.71 19.78 -2.08
N GLU A 456 5.75 19.61 -1.16
CA GLU A 456 5.35 20.63 -0.19
C GLU A 456 6.32 20.78 0.97
N GLN A 457 7.00 19.72 1.42
CA GLN A 457 7.87 19.73 2.60
C GLN A 457 9.04 20.71 2.48
N ILE A 458 9.48 21.00 1.25
CA ILE A 458 10.60 21.92 0.96
C ILE A 458 10.17 23.36 0.73
N ALA A 459 8.90 23.67 0.84
CA ALA A 459 8.40 25.03 0.71
C ALA A 459 8.62 25.86 1.99
N SER A 460 8.50 27.16 1.88
CA SER A 460 8.50 28.07 3.03
C SER A 460 7.07 28.32 3.52
N GLY A 461 6.88 28.49 4.83
CA GLY A 461 5.59 28.82 5.43
C GLY A 461 4.69 27.61 5.67
N ILE A 462 3.37 27.83 5.69
CA ILE A 462 2.38 26.78 5.96
C ILE A 462 2.25 25.88 4.73
N ILE A 463 2.47 24.56 4.93
CA ILE A 463 2.35 23.52 3.92
C ILE A 463 1.14 22.60 4.13
N GLY A 464 0.39 22.82 5.18
CA GLY A 464 -0.77 22.03 5.54
C GLY A 464 -1.13 22.20 7.02
N PHE A 465 -2.08 21.37 7.49
CA PHE A 465 -2.52 21.38 8.88
C PHE A 465 -2.56 19.93 9.41
N GLY A 466 -1.95 19.75 10.58
CA GLY A 466 -2.03 18.55 11.41
C GLY A 466 -3.11 18.67 12.50
N SER A 467 -3.15 17.67 13.41
CA SER A 467 -4.07 17.65 14.57
C SER A 467 -5.51 17.99 14.18
N GLN A 468 -6.00 17.38 13.07
CA GLN A 468 -7.35 17.55 12.54
C GLN A 468 -7.67 18.98 12.12
N GLY A 469 -6.75 19.63 11.44
CA GLY A 469 -6.90 20.97 10.90
C GLY A 469 -6.56 22.11 11.87
N ARG A 470 -6.06 21.80 13.06
CA ARG A 470 -5.84 22.81 14.13
C ARG A 470 -4.41 23.36 14.19
N VAL A 471 -3.42 22.55 13.82
CA VAL A 471 -2.00 22.91 13.98
C VAL A 471 -1.36 23.07 12.61
N PRO A 472 -0.84 24.26 12.26
CA PRO A 472 -0.07 24.46 11.05
C PRO A 472 1.15 23.55 11.00
N LEU A 473 1.40 22.97 9.82
CA LEU A 473 2.62 22.27 9.48
C LEU A 473 3.49 23.22 8.67
N LEU A 474 4.74 23.36 9.05
CA LEU A 474 5.69 24.25 8.36
C LEU A 474 6.60 23.44 7.43
N GLY A 475 6.87 24.00 6.28
CA GLY A 475 7.84 23.44 5.36
C GLY A 475 9.27 23.70 5.80
N SER A 476 10.19 22.89 5.26
CA SER A 476 11.62 22.90 5.57
C SER A 476 12.44 23.01 4.28
N PRO A 477 12.76 24.22 3.81
CA PRO A 477 13.51 24.40 2.55
C PRO A 477 14.89 23.76 2.53
N GLY A 478 15.44 23.42 3.71
CA GLY A 478 16.76 22.79 3.85
C GLY A 478 16.75 21.26 3.82
N LEU A 479 15.59 20.61 3.64
CA LEU A 479 15.54 19.14 3.52
C LEU A 479 16.30 18.63 2.31
N THR A 480 17.02 17.53 2.52
CA THR A 480 17.75 16.78 1.50
C THR A 480 17.09 15.42 1.26
N PRO A 481 17.29 14.81 0.07
CA PRO A 481 16.82 13.46 -0.18
C PRO A 481 17.46 12.43 0.73
N GLU A 482 16.62 11.54 1.27
CA GLU A 482 17.04 10.36 2.04
C GLU A 482 17.72 9.35 1.11
N THR A 483 18.71 8.63 1.63
CA THR A 483 19.35 7.53 0.91
C THR A 483 19.44 6.27 1.77
N SER A 484 19.47 5.10 1.12
CA SER A 484 19.70 3.83 1.79
C SER A 484 20.69 2.99 1.04
N THR A 485 21.49 2.21 1.76
CA THR A 485 22.32 1.14 1.22
C THR A 485 21.88 -0.17 1.85
N SER A 486 21.49 -1.12 1.02
CA SER A 486 21.00 -2.43 1.43
C SER A 486 21.95 -3.51 0.99
N TYR A 487 22.20 -4.45 1.90
CA TYR A 487 22.96 -5.69 1.67
C TYR A 487 22.03 -6.85 1.96
N GLU A 488 22.02 -7.87 1.09
CA GLU A 488 21.27 -9.10 1.35
C GLU A 488 22.02 -10.35 0.88
N ALA A 489 21.76 -11.45 1.57
CA ALA A 489 22.20 -12.79 1.18
C ALA A 489 21.10 -13.80 1.54
N GLY A 490 20.74 -14.67 0.60
CA GLY A 490 19.64 -15.64 0.76
C GLY A 490 19.99 -17.00 0.20
N LEU A 491 19.61 -18.04 0.94
CA LEU A 491 19.64 -19.43 0.52
C LEU A 491 18.21 -19.89 0.24
N TYR A 492 18.00 -20.43 -0.95
CA TYR A 492 16.72 -20.95 -1.43
C TYR A 492 16.83 -22.44 -1.68
N TYR A 493 15.85 -23.19 -1.23
CA TYR A 493 15.75 -24.62 -1.45
C TYR A 493 14.37 -24.96 -2.03
N ASP A 494 14.35 -25.67 -3.15
CA ASP A 494 13.14 -26.21 -3.76
C ASP A 494 13.28 -27.74 -3.96
N GLY A 495 12.73 -28.50 -3.02
CA GLY A 495 12.77 -29.97 -3.03
C GLY A 495 11.74 -30.62 -3.97
N GLN A 496 11.25 -29.90 -4.97
CA GLN A 496 10.35 -30.37 -6.03
C GLN A 496 9.12 -31.13 -5.52
N GLY A 497 8.42 -30.54 -4.53
CA GLY A 497 7.11 -31.04 -4.08
C GLY A 497 6.91 -31.10 -2.58
N LEU A 498 7.71 -31.86 -1.80
CA LEU A 498 7.44 -32.07 -0.38
C LEU A 498 7.76 -30.85 0.49
N PHE A 499 8.87 -30.18 0.22
CA PHE A 499 9.36 -29.05 1.00
C PHE A 499 10.08 -28.05 0.10
N SER A 500 9.74 -26.79 0.25
CA SER A 500 10.48 -25.67 -0.29
C SER A 500 10.60 -24.55 0.76
N GLY A 501 11.63 -23.70 0.65
CA GLY A 501 11.80 -22.60 1.58
C GLY A 501 13.02 -21.76 1.28
N ASN A 502 13.13 -20.66 2.01
CA ASN A 502 14.29 -19.78 1.92
C ASN A 502 14.63 -19.16 3.27
N VAL A 503 15.90 -18.77 3.41
CA VAL A 503 16.39 -17.94 4.51
C VAL A 503 17.13 -16.77 3.89
N THR A 504 16.77 -15.54 4.24
CA THR A 504 17.42 -14.33 3.75
C THR A 504 17.87 -13.47 4.92
N LEU A 505 19.13 -13.07 4.92
CA LEU A 505 19.72 -12.09 5.81
C LEU A 505 19.71 -10.73 5.11
N PHE A 506 19.36 -9.65 5.83
CA PHE A 506 19.40 -8.30 5.28
C PHE A 506 19.93 -7.28 6.28
N ASN A 507 20.55 -6.22 5.74
CA ASN A 507 20.93 -5.01 6.47
C ASN A 507 20.69 -3.79 5.58
N ASN A 508 19.99 -2.79 6.11
CA ASN A 508 19.69 -1.53 5.43
C ASN A 508 20.18 -0.38 6.29
N ASP A 509 21.13 0.37 5.81
CA ASP A 509 21.63 1.60 6.43
C ASP A 509 20.99 2.81 5.74
N PHE A 510 20.48 3.75 6.53
CA PHE A 510 19.83 4.99 6.07
C PHE A 510 20.69 6.18 6.44
N ASP A 511 20.78 7.13 5.51
CA ASP A 511 21.36 8.44 5.73
C ASP A 511 20.31 9.51 5.40
N ASP A 512 20.36 10.65 6.11
CA ASP A 512 19.49 11.81 5.94
C ASP A 512 17.99 11.52 6.10
N LYS A 513 17.61 10.56 6.98
CA LYS A 513 16.20 10.18 7.19
C LYS A 513 15.36 11.39 7.60
N ILE A 514 14.23 11.62 6.90
CA ILE A 514 13.28 12.68 7.25
C ILE A 514 12.42 12.23 8.44
N ALA A 515 12.40 13.05 9.48
CA ALA A 515 11.63 12.83 10.70
C ALA A 515 11.02 14.14 11.21
N SER A 516 10.14 14.03 12.18
CA SER A 516 9.63 15.23 12.89
C SER A 516 10.76 15.88 13.67
N GLY A 517 10.98 17.15 13.42
CA GLY A 517 11.93 17.97 14.18
C GLY A 517 11.37 18.47 15.52
N PRO A 518 12.20 19.17 16.30
CA PRO A 518 11.71 19.90 17.46
C PRO A 518 10.67 20.93 17.02
N GLY A 519 9.68 21.17 17.88
CA GLY A 519 8.64 22.17 17.62
C GLY A 519 9.24 23.57 17.50
N ILE A 520 8.70 24.37 16.59
CA ILE A 520 9.09 25.77 16.41
C ILE A 520 8.10 26.66 17.17
N ALA A 521 8.61 27.54 18.03
CA ALA A 521 7.78 28.43 18.84
C ALA A 521 6.94 29.36 17.96
N ASN A 522 5.67 29.50 18.30
CA ASN A 522 4.73 30.39 17.62
C ASN A 522 4.70 31.78 18.29
N CYS A 523 5.06 32.83 17.57
CA CYS A 523 5.05 34.22 18.13
C CYS A 523 3.65 34.69 18.53
N THR A 524 2.57 34.11 17.98
CA THR A 524 1.17 34.55 18.28
C THR A 524 0.50 33.70 19.38
N PHE A 525 1.24 32.82 20.06
CA PHE A 525 0.68 32.01 21.15
C PHE A 525 0.32 32.90 22.36
N SER A 526 -0.93 32.82 22.83
CA SER A 526 -1.46 33.68 23.91
C SER A 526 -1.01 33.24 25.31
N GLY A 527 -0.39 32.06 25.46
CA GLY A 527 0.00 31.55 26.78
C GLY A 527 1.37 31.99 27.27
N TYR A 528 2.11 32.83 26.54
CA TYR A 528 3.39 33.38 27.02
C TYR A 528 3.19 34.42 28.12
N ASN A 529 3.88 34.23 29.24
CA ASN A 529 3.93 35.19 30.33
C ASN A 529 5.00 36.28 30.03
N GLY A 530 4.75 37.11 29.03
CA GLY A 530 5.70 38.13 28.59
C GLY A 530 5.94 38.13 27.08
N GLN A 531 7.19 38.40 26.67
CA GLN A 531 7.55 38.35 25.24
C GLN A 531 7.67 36.90 24.72
N PRO A 532 7.30 36.66 23.47
CA PRO A 532 7.54 35.36 22.84
C PRO A 532 9.04 34.98 22.86
N PRO A 533 9.38 33.66 22.84
CA PRO A 533 10.77 33.20 22.80
C PRO A 533 11.53 33.75 21.59
N ALA A 534 12.82 34.03 21.76
CA ALA A 534 13.68 34.38 20.62
C ALA A 534 13.67 33.24 19.57
N GLY A 535 13.56 33.61 18.30
CA GLY A 535 13.48 32.61 17.19
C GLY A 535 12.08 32.05 16.97
N CYS A 536 11.04 32.55 17.64
CA CYS A 536 9.67 32.22 17.27
C CYS A 536 9.35 32.65 15.83
N VAL A 537 8.39 31.99 15.19
CA VAL A 537 7.91 32.35 13.86
C VAL A 537 6.46 32.87 13.91
N ASP A 538 6.16 33.83 13.04
CA ASP A 538 4.81 34.32 12.81
C ASP A 538 4.36 33.87 11.41
N VAL A 539 3.45 32.92 11.40
CA VAL A 539 2.84 32.38 10.14
C VAL A 539 1.33 32.61 10.13
N GLY A 540 0.83 33.49 11.02
CA GLY A 540 -0.59 33.80 11.15
C GLY A 540 -1.07 33.73 12.60
N ASN A 541 -2.35 34.03 12.82
CA ASN A 541 -2.94 34.14 14.15
C ASN A 541 -3.40 32.77 14.71
N PHE A 542 -2.52 32.07 15.42
CA PHE A 542 -2.79 30.78 16.05
C PHE A 542 -2.60 30.81 17.56
N PRO A 543 -3.42 31.57 18.32
CA PRO A 543 -3.18 31.86 19.73
C PRO A 543 -3.21 30.67 20.67
N ASN A 544 -3.78 29.54 20.23
CA ASN A 544 -3.88 28.30 21.00
C ASN A 544 -2.82 27.26 20.62
N VAL A 545 -1.89 27.58 19.72
CA VAL A 545 -0.82 26.67 19.25
C VAL A 545 0.51 27.21 19.78
N GLU A 546 1.13 26.50 20.71
CA GLU A 546 2.43 26.89 21.28
C GLU A 546 3.58 26.61 20.32
N LEU A 547 3.57 25.40 19.70
CA LEU A 547 4.63 24.92 18.81
C LEU A 547 4.06 24.47 17.47
N PHE A 548 4.69 24.90 16.40
CA PHE A 548 4.46 24.37 15.04
C PHE A 548 5.32 23.14 14.78
N SER A 549 4.79 22.20 14.00
CA SER A 549 5.54 21.02 13.56
C SER A 549 6.30 21.30 12.26
N GLN A 550 7.55 20.82 12.18
CA GLN A 550 8.39 20.88 11.00
C GLN A 550 9.17 19.58 10.84
N SER A 551 9.44 19.17 9.60
CA SER A 551 10.32 18.02 9.32
C SER A 551 11.78 18.45 9.25
N ILE A 552 12.68 17.57 9.67
CA ILE A 552 14.14 17.71 9.55
C ILE A 552 14.74 16.42 9.01
N ASN A 553 15.96 16.48 8.46
CA ASN A 553 16.77 15.30 8.27
C ASN A 553 17.43 14.92 9.59
N ILE A 554 17.28 13.64 10.00
CA ILE A 554 18.11 13.02 11.04
C ILE A 554 19.20 12.19 10.35
N ASP A 555 20.40 12.14 10.95
CA ASP A 555 21.55 11.69 10.20
C ASP A 555 21.47 10.22 9.79
N LYS A 556 21.19 9.27 10.71
CA LYS A 556 21.33 7.83 10.42
C LYS A 556 20.33 6.96 11.15
N ALA A 557 19.87 5.91 10.47
CA ALA A 557 19.13 4.81 11.05
C ALA A 557 19.50 3.48 10.37
N ARG A 558 19.18 2.35 11.00
CA ARG A 558 19.45 1.00 10.49
C ARG A 558 18.27 0.09 10.71
N THR A 559 18.03 -0.80 9.74
CA THR A 559 17.19 -2.00 9.94
C THR A 559 17.95 -3.22 9.48
N ARG A 560 17.96 -4.30 10.28
CA ARG A 560 18.63 -5.56 9.95
C ARG A 560 17.80 -6.74 10.43
N GLY A 561 17.96 -7.89 9.79
CA GLY A 561 17.19 -9.04 10.22
C GLY A 561 17.36 -10.30 9.41
N VAL A 562 16.46 -11.23 9.71
CA VAL A 562 16.37 -12.55 9.08
C VAL A 562 14.95 -12.80 8.64
N GLU A 563 14.77 -13.21 7.41
CA GLU A 563 13.51 -13.66 6.84
C GLU A 563 13.58 -15.17 6.55
N VAL A 564 12.59 -15.91 6.96
CA VAL A 564 12.45 -17.35 6.67
C VAL A 564 11.06 -17.57 6.10
N ALA A 565 10.95 -18.28 4.98
CA ALA A 565 9.68 -18.78 4.48
C ALA A 565 9.82 -20.27 4.16
N THR A 566 8.77 -21.02 4.44
CA THR A 566 8.71 -22.47 4.23
C THR A 566 7.36 -22.88 3.69
N ARG A 567 7.36 -23.89 2.84
CA ARG A 567 6.15 -24.59 2.39
C ARG A 567 6.37 -26.08 2.50
N PHE A 568 5.45 -26.75 3.19
CA PHE A 568 5.36 -28.21 3.31
C PHE A 568 4.12 -28.70 2.58
N VAL A 569 4.28 -29.66 1.70
CA VAL A 569 3.18 -30.38 1.01
C VAL A 569 3.13 -31.79 1.60
N PHE A 570 2.33 -31.97 2.67
CA PHE A 570 2.23 -33.27 3.35
C PHE A 570 1.57 -34.33 2.48
N THR A 571 0.56 -33.91 1.71
CA THR A 571 -0.13 -34.71 0.69
C THR A 571 -0.52 -33.78 -0.46
N PRO A 572 -0.93 -34.28 -1.63
CA PRO A 572 -1.45 -33.42 -2.71
C PRO A 572 -2.62 -32.50 -2.30
N THR A 573 -3.27 -32.85 -1.19
CA THR A 573 -4.43 -32.08 -0.69
C THR A 573 -4.15 -31.27 0.57
N LEU A 574 -3.06 -31.54 1.31
CA LEU A 574 -2.74 -30.87 2.58
C LEU A 574 -1.37 -30.18 2.52
N SER A 575 -1.35 -28.89 2.69
CA SER A 575 -0.13 -28.08 2.71
C SER A 575 -0.11 -27.07 3.83
N LEU A 576 1.11 -26.74 4.31
CA LEU A 576 1.38 -25.70 5.29
C LEU A 576 2.38 -24.72 4.69
N SER A 577 2.01 -23.43 4.65
CA SER A 577 2.95 -22.34 4.37
C SER A 577 3.17 -21.58 5.66
N ALA A 578 4.42 -21.28 6.00
CA ALA A 578 4.76 -20.48 7.17
C ALA A 578 5.92 -19.54 6.86
N ASN A 579 5.91 -18.35 7.45
CA ASN A 579 7.05 -17.46 7.39
C ASN A 579 7.31 -16.81 8.75
N TYR A 580 8.57 -16.51 8.98
CA TYR A 580 9.04 -15.80 10.16
C TYR A 580 10.00 -14.69 9.75
N THR A 581 9.83 -13.53 10.37
CA THR A 581 10.72 -12.39 10.20
C THR A 581 11.18 -11.89 11.56
N TYR A 582 12.49 -11.78 11.72
CA TYR A 582 13.13 -11.04 12.79
C TYR A 582 13.66 -9.73 12.22
N THR A 583 13.28 -8.60 12.81
CA THR A 583 13.73 -7.27 12.38
C THR A 583 14.17 -6.47 13.60
N GLU A 584 15.41 -6.03 13.60
CA GLU A 584 15.96 -5.06 14.54
C GLU A 584 16.07 -3.71 13.85
N THR A 585 15.57 -2.66 14.51
CA THR A 585 15.61 -1.28 14.02
C THR A 585 16.30 -0.41 15.05
N GLU A 586 17.11 0.56 14.62
CA GLU A 586 17.88 1.43 15.49
C GLU A 586 18.08 2.81 14.86
N GLN A 587 17.91 3.87 15.63
CA GLN A 587 18.37 5.21 15.29
C GLN A 587 19.84 5.33 15.69
N LEU A 588 20.71 5.64 14.72
CA LEU A 588 22.16 5.67 14.94
C LEU A 588 22.69 7.08 15.25
N SER A 589 21.78 8.08 15.27
CA SER A 589 22.12 9.47 15.60
C SER A 589 20.89 10.27 16.00
N GLY A 590 21.09 11.50 16.47
CA GLY A 590 20.03 12.42 16.86
C GLY A 590 19.54 12.23 18.31
N ALA A 591 18.39 12.83 18.65
CA ALA A 591 17.86 12.83 20.01
C ALA A 591 17.40 11.45 20.51
N GLU A 592 17.16 10.53 19.60
CA GLU A 592 16.69 9.17 19.88
C GLU A 592 17.75 8.11 19.52
N GLU A 593 19.04 8.47 19.54
CA GLU A 593 20.15 7.54 19.28
C GLU A 593 20.09 6.33 20.22
N GLY A 594 20.28 5.13 19.63
CA GLY A 594 20.16 3.84 20.33
C GLY A 594 18.74 3.34 20.53
N LEU A 595 17.70 4.10 20.18
CA LEU A 595 16.31 3.67 20.29
C LEU A 595 15.80 3.02 19.01
N PRO A 596 14.82 2.10 19.11
CA PRO A 596 14.18 1.50 17.94
C PRO A 596 13.40 2.52 17.10
N LEU A 597 13.14 2.18 15.83
CA LEU A 597 12.15 2.92 15.04
C LEU A 597 10.73 2.64 15.56
N VAL A 598 9.90 3.67 15.55
CA VAL A 598 8.54 3.62 16.12
C VAL A 598 7.65 2.65 15.34
N GLY A 599 6.87 1.86 16.07
CA GLY A 599 5.79 1.05 15.53
C GLY A 599 6.21 -0.23 14.79
N MET A 600 7.49 -0.61 14.81
CA MET A 600 7.98 -1.83 14.14
C MET A 600 8.03 -3.02 15.09
N PRO A 601 7.42 -4.19 14.73
CA PRO A 601 7.51 -5.40 15.54
C PRO A 601 8.87 -6.08 15.32
N LYS A 602 9.47 -6.56 16.40
CA LYS A 602 10.75 -7.28 16.35
C LYS A 602 10.60 -8.70 15.78
N HIS A 603 9.49 -9.35 16.09
CA HIS A 603 9.17 -10.72 15.65
C HIS A 603 7.81 -10.74 14.96
N MET A 604 7.78 -11.34 13.78
CA MET A 604 6.56 -11.60 13.00
C MET A 604 6.54 -13.06 12.60
N LEU A 605 5.41 -13.73 12.83
CA LEU A 605 5.16 -15.10 12.38
C LEU A 605 3.81 -15.16 11.69
N ASN A 606 3.76 -15.78 10.52
CA ASN A 606 2.53 -16.14 9.83
C ASN A 606 2.53 -17.64 9.52
N GLY A 607 1.37 -18.27 9.61
CA GLY A 607 1.16 -19.66 9.24
C GLY A 607 -0.18 -19.82 8.53
N ASN A 608 -0.22 -20.68 7.51
CA ASN A 608 -1.42 -21.00 6.76
C ASN A 608 -1.45 -22.48 6.43
N LEU A 609 -2.34 -23.21 7.09
CA LEU A 609 -2.65 -24.62 6.82
C LEU A 609 -3.82 -24.69 5.86
N ARG A 610 -3.66 -25.36 4.73
CA ARG A 610 -4.67 -25.53 3.69
C ARG A 610 -4.96 -27.01 3.45
N TRP A 611 -6.24 -27.34 3.38
CA TRP A 611 -6.71 -28.69 3.08
C TRP A 611 -7.76 -28.67 1.98
N LYS A 612 -7.45 -29.28 0.83
CA LYS A 612 -8.39 -29.53 -0.27
C LYS A 612 -9.21 -30.79 0.05
N LEU A 613 -10.52 -30.67 0.13
CA LEU A 613 -11.47 -31.73 0.42
C LEU A 613 -12.14 -32.18 -0.89
N GLY A 614 -11.41 -32.99 -1.68
CA GLY A 614 -11.78 -33.31 -3.05
C GLY A 614 -11.64 -32.11 -3.98
N ASP A 615 -12.37 -32.15 -5.13
CA ASP A 615 -12.23 -31.13 -6.19
C ASP A 615 -13.10 -29.89 -5.95
N LYS A 616 -14.03 -29.96 -4.98
CA LYS A 616 -15.05 -28.90 -4.80
C LYS A 616 -14.88 -28.07 -3.55
N ALA A 617 -14.16 -28.54 -2.55
CA ALA A 617 -14.08 -27.85 -1.28
C ALA A 617 -12.63 -27.62 -0.84
N SER A 618 -12.36 -26.49 -0.23
CA SER A 618 -11.13 -26.25 0.50
C SER A 618 -11.41 -25.59 1.85
N VAL A 619 -10.59 -25.95 2.83
CA VAL A 619 -10.63 -25.33 4.18
C VAL A 619 -9.23 -24.87 4.50
N TRP A 620 -9.10 -23.75 5.19
CA TRP A 620 -7.82 -23.23 5.61
C TRP A 620 -7.91 -22.62 7.03
N ALA A 621 -6.79 -22.72 7.75
CA ALA A 621 -6.59 -22.07 9.04
C ALA A 621 -5.35 -21.18 8.95
N ARG A 622 -5.46 -19.93 9.40
CA ARG A 622 -4.39 -18.94 9.38
C ARG A 622 -4.09 -18.44 10.78
N ALA A 623 -2.81 -18.25 11.07
CA ALA A 623 -2.31 -17.61 12.28
C ALA A 623 -1.40 -16.44 11.93
N GLU A 624 -1.51 -15.36 12.69
CA GLU A 624 -0.68 -14.17 12.62
C GLU A 624 -0.25 -13.77 14.02
N ILE A 625 1.06 -13.67 14.26
CA ILE A 625 1.63 -13.32 15.56
C ILE A 625 2.63 -12.18 15.37
N ARG A 626 2.50 -11.15 16.19
CA ARG A 626 3.39 -9.97 16.20
C ARG A 626 3.84 -9.69 17.63
N SER A 627 5.14 -9.44 17.82
CA SER A 627 5.67 -8.98 19.09
C SER A 627 5.22 -7.56 19.43
N SER A 628 5.57 -7.11 20.64
CA SER A 628 5.43 -5.72 21.08
C SER A 628 6.14 -4.75 20.12
N ARG A 629 5.74 -3.45 20.17
CA ARG A 629 6.25 -2.38 19.30
C ARG A 629 6.57 -1.14 20.13
N TYR A 630 7.72 -0.54 19.90
CA TYR A 630 8.12 0.70 20.52
C TYR A 630 7.15 1.85 20.18
N ARG A 631 6.74 2.65 21.20
CA ARG A 631 5.78 3.76 21.04
C ARG A 631 6.40 5.08 20.61
N GLY A 632 7.72 5.20 20.69
CA GLY A 632 8.47 6.45 20.52
C GLY A 632 8.89 7.05 21.86
N ALA A 633 9.82 7.99 21.84
CA ALA A 633 10.33 8.68 23.04
C ALA A 633 9.32 9.71 23.57
N ASN A 634 8.28 9.25 24.24
CA ASN A 634 7.20 10.08 24.74
C ASN A 634 6.70 9.64 26.13
N ALA A 635 5.79 10.41 26.74
CA ALA A 635 5.24 10.13 28.07
C ALA A 635 4.49 8.79 28.14
N GLN A 636 3.88 8.36 27.04
CA GLN A 636 3.18 7.07 26.97
C GLN A 636 4.17 5.91 27.04
N GLN A 637 5.30 5.98 26.34
CA GLN A 637 6.37 4.97 26.43
C GLN A 637 6.95 4.89 27.84
N THR A 638 7.21 6.02 28.47
CA THR A 638 7.76 6.09 29.84
C THR A 638 6.80 5.47 30.86
N THR A 639 5.49 5.67 30.71
CA THR A 639 4.47 5.21 31.66
C THR A 639 4.02 3.79 31.41
N LEU A 640 3.86 3.39 30.14
CA LEU A 640 3.17 2.16 29.72
C LEU A 640 4.11 1.13 29.06
N GLY A 641 5.32 1.54 28.66
CA GLY A 641 6.19 0.72 27.81
C GLY A 641 5.64 0.59 26.38
N ASP A 642 6.09 -0.45 25.70
CA ASP A 642 5.73 -0.77 24.32
C ASP A 642 4.22 -0.99 24.12
N PHE A 643 3.75 -0.83 22.89
CA PHE A 643 2.48 -1.41 22.46
C PHE A 643 2.52 -2.92 22.67
N ARG A 644 1.42 -3.50 23.12
CA ARG A 644 1.31 -4.96 23.31
C ARG A 644 1.44 -5.70 21.98
N GLY A 645 2.07 -6.88 22.04
CA GLY A 645 2.02 -7.83 20.93
C GLY A 645 0.63 -8.42 20.77
N TYR A 646 0.36 -9.01 19.61
CA TYR A 646 -0.94 -9.63 19.33
C TYR A 646 -0.81 -10.93 18.57
N GLU A 647 -1.86 -11.73 18.64
CA GLU A 647 -2.05 -12.96 17.89
C GLU A 647 -3.47 -13.03 17.34
N LEU A 648 -3.59 -13.36 16.05
CA LEU A 648 -4.85 -13.48 15.35
C LEU A 648 -4.94 -14.85 14.68
N PHE A 649 -6.09 -15.49 14.85
CA PHE A 649 -6.41 -16.76 14.22
C PHE A 649 -7.65 -16.59 13.35
N HIS A 650 -7.63 -17.21 12.16
CA HIS A 650 -8.72 -17.16 11.21
C HIS A 650 -9.01 -18.57 10.70
N LEU A 651 -10.26 -18.85 10.39
CA LEU A 651 -10.71 -20.12 9.81
C LEU A 651 -11.61 -19.80 8.62
N GLY A 652 -11.34 -20.40 7.48
CA GLY A 652 -12.14 -20.16 6.29
C GLY A 652 -12.22 -21.38 5.38
N GLY A 653 -13.03 -21.27 4.36
CA GLY A 653 -13.16 -22.27 3.35
C GLY A 653 -13.98 -21.80 2.15
N SER A 654 -13.89 -22.56 1.08
CA SER A 654 -14.66 -22.33 -0.15
C SER A 654 -15.27 -23.61 -0.65
N TYR A 655 -16.39 -23.49 -1.39
CA TYR A 655 -17.10 -24.58 -2.01
C TYR A 655 -17.50 -24.23 -3.45
N GLN A 656 -17.01 -25.00 -4.40
CA GLN A 656 -17.36 -24.88 -5.82
C GLN A 656 -18.67 -25.61 -6.08
N VAL A 657 -19.77 -24.83 -6.13
CA VAL A 657 -21.12 -25.38 -6.34
C VAL A 657 -21.28 -25.92 -7.75
N THR A 658 -20.88 -25.11 -8.75
CA THR A 658 -20.76 -25.49 -10.15
C THR A 658 -19.41 -24.99 -10.70
N PRO A 659 -18.94 -25.40 -11.87
CA PRO A 659 -17.72 -24.83 -12.45
C PRO A 659 -17.70 -23.31 -12.55
N ALA A 660 -18.88 -22.67 -12.64
CA ALA A 660 -19.04 -21.24 -12.76
C ALA A 660 -19.46 -20.54 -11.45
N PHE A 661 -19.81 -21.27 -10.37
CA PHE A 661 -20.33 -20.66 -9.15
C PHE A 661 -19.65 -21.18 -7.91
N ARG A 662 -19.05 -20.29 -7.13
CA ARG A 662 -18.32 -20.57 -5.90
C ARG A 662 -18.89 -19.76 -4.72
N LEU A 663 -18.97 -20.39 -3.57
CA LEU A 663 -19.25 -19.78 -2.27
C LEU A 663 -17.99 -19.84 -1.40
N ALA A 664 -17.74 -18.82 -0.60
CA ALA A 664 -16.69 -18.85 0.42
C ALA A 664 -17.16 -18.17 1.71
N ALA A 665 -16.58 -18.62 2.83
CA ALA A 665 -16.82 -18.06 4.15
C ALA A 665 -15.51 -18.01 4.96
N THR A 666 -15.36 -16.97 5.78
CA THR A 666 -14.22 -16.83 6.69
C THR A 666 -14.68 -16.26 8.03
N ILE A 667 -14.26 -16.90 9.12
CA ILE A 667 -14.34 -16.33 10.47
C ILE A 667 -12.98 -15.68 10.76
N ASN A 668 -12.94 -14.37 10.78
CA ASN A 668 -11.77 -13.60 11.18
C ASN A 668 -11.78 -13.36 12.68
N ASN A 669 -10.58 -13.28 13.29
CA ASN A 669 -10.39 -13.17 14.73
C ASN A 669 -11.20 -14.25 15.48
N LEU A 670 -10.88 -15.52 15.18
CA LEU A 670 -11.62 -16.70 15.65
C LEU A 670 -11.76 -16.74 17.18
N LEU A 671 -10.74 -16.28 17.90
CA LEU A 671 -10.71 -16.29 19.36
C LEU A 671 -11.44 -15.09 19.99
N ASP A 672 -11.94 -14.16 19.18
CA ASP A 672 -12.67 -12.95 19.59
C ASP A 672 -11.89 -12.06 20.57
N THR A 673 -10.58 -11.94 20.33
CA THR A 673 -9.73 -11.09 21.15
C THR A 673 -10.01 -9.61 20.85
N ASP A 674 -10.28 -8.82 21.90
CA ASP A 674 -10.51 -7.38 21.77
C ASP A 674 -9.16 -6.63 21.65
N TYR A 675 -8.93 -6.01 20.51
CA TYR A 675 -7.75 -5.17 20.23
C TYR A 675 -8.07 -3.67 20.28
N ALA A 676 -9.33 -3.27 20.39
CA ALA A 676 -9.76 -1.88 20.52
C ALA A 676 -9.72 -1.41 21.98
N VAL A 677 -8.63 -1.75 22.70
CA VAL A 677 -8.45 -1.47 24.13
C VAL A 677 -7.66 -0.19 24.33
N TYR A 678 -8.18 0.72 25.13
CA TYR A 678 -7.48 1.92 25.59
C TYR A 678 -6.97 1.73 27.01
N VAL A 679 -5.79 2.29 27.29
CA VAL A 679 -5.16 2.26 28.61
C VAL A 679 -4.88 3.70 29.08
N PRO A 680 -5.08 4.00 30.39
CA PRO A 680 -4.82 5.31 30.92
C PRO A 680 -3.32 5.56 31.13
N TYR A 681 -2.89 6.80 30.96
CA TYR A 681 -1.57 7.27 31.33
C TYR A 681 -1.63 8.70 31.87
N GLN A 682 -0.61 9.15 32.60
CA GLN A 682 -0.51 10.51 33.09
C GLN A 682 0.29 11.36 32.10
N THR A 683 -0.29 12.49 31.71
CA THR A 683 0.44 13.51 30.91
C THR A 683 1.46 14.23 31.80
N ALA A 684 2.36 15.00 31.20
CA ALA A 684 3.32 15.85 31.94
C ALA A 684 2.64 16.88 32.90
N ALA A 685 1.38 17.20 32.64
CA ALA A 685 0.55 18.06 33.49
C ALA A 685 -0.24 17.30 34.56
N ASN A 686 0.07 16.03 34.81
CA ASN A 686 -0.65 15.13 35.72
C ASN A 686 -2.14 14.97 35.40
N VAL A 687 -2.52 15.08 34.15
CA VAL A 687 -3.89 14.81 33.68
C VAL A 687 -3.95 13.39 33.14
N THR A 688 -4.97 12.62 33.55
CA THR A 688 -5.21 11.29 33.00
C THR A 688 -5.68 11.41 31.57
N ALA A 689 -4.93 10.79 30.64
CA ALA A 689 -5.26 10.65 29.24
C ALA A 689 -5.31 9.17 28.87
N TRP A 690 -5.86 8.85 27.70
CA TRP A 690 -6.03 7.48 27.24
C TRP A 690 -5.32 7.28 25.91
N THR A 691 -4.71 6.12 25.73
CA THR A 691 -4.00 5.74 24.49
C THR A 691 -4.31 4.28 24.16
N PRO A 692 -4.26 3.88 22.86
CA PRO A 692 -4.42 2.48 22.49
C PRO A 692 -3.38 1.55 23.16
N ALA A 693 -3.82 0.39 23.62
CA ALA A 693 -2.92 -0.62 24.15
C ALA A 693 -2.10 -1.31 23.06
N TYR A 694 -2.66 -1.42 21.86
CA TYR A 694 -2.07 -2.03 20.66
C TYR A 694 -1.78 -0.98 19.59
N SER A 695 -0.76 -1.23 18.76
CA SER A 695 -0.44 -0.34 17.62
C SER A 695 -1.41 -0.51 16.44
N ILE A 696 -2.25 -1.53 16.48
CA ILE A 696 -3.26 -1.86 15.47
C ILE A 696 -4.66 -1.74 16.06
N ASN A 697 -5.63 -1.45 15.20
CA ASN A 697 -7.04 -1.50 15.53
C ASN A 697 -7.69 -2.62 14.73
N GLN A 698 -7.59 -3.85 15.24
CA GLN A 698 -8.24 -5.00 14.64
C GLN A 698 -9.68 -5.10 15.14
N GLU A 699 -10.57 -5.37 14.21
CA GLU A 699 -11.99 -5.60 14.50
C GLU A 699 -12.17 -6.89 15.31
N GLY A 700 -13.26 -7.00 16.07
CA GLY A 700 -13.66 -8.20 16.78
C GLY A 700 -13.86 -9.40 15.85
N ARG A 701 -14.38 -10.52 16.41
CA ARG A 701 -14.74 -11.65 15.56
C ARG A 701 -15.78 -11.25 14.54
N ARG A 702 -15.54 -11.59 13.26
CA ARG A 702 -16.42 -11.26 12.16
C ARG A 702 -16.55 -12.41 11.17
N LEU A 703 -17.73 -12.57 10.61
CA LEU A 703 -18.04 -13.52 9.56
C LEU A 703 -18.04 -12.80 8.21
N TRP A 704 -17.15 -13.22 7.34
CA TRP A 704 -17.16 -12.81 5.95
C TRP A 704 -17.75 -13.91 5.07
N LEU A 705 -18.60 -13.50 4.13
CA LEU A 705 -19.27 -14.37 3.16
C LEU A 705 -19.07 -13.83 1.76
N SER A 706 -18.86 -14.70 0.77
CA SER A 706 -18.85 -14.31 -0.64
C SER A 706 -19.53 -15.31 -1.55
N ALA A 707 -20.08 -14.78 -2.64
CA ALA A 707 -20.63 -15.53 -3.77
C ALA A 707 -19.99 -15.00 -5.06
N THR A 708 -19.31 -15.87 -5.80
CA THR A 708 -18.58 -15.54 -7.03
C THR A 708 -19.16 -16.33 -8.21
N VAL A 709 -19.41 -15.62 -9.31
CA VAL A 709 -19.80 -16.23 -10.60
C VAL A 709 -18.73 -15.89 -11.62
N ASP A 710 -18.16 -16.93 -12.24
CA ASP A 710 -17.24 -16.85 -13.38
C ASP A 710 -17.96 -17.23 -14.68
N PHE A 711 -17.65 -16.56 -15.81
CA PHE A 711 -18.27 -16.79 -17.13
C PHE A 711 -17.31 -16.55 -18.28
#